data_407a3bae0bdfd7e5e0a4ca37365ae39c
#
_entry.id   407a3bae0bdfd7e5e0a4ca37365ae39c
#
_cell.length_a   1.000
_cell.length_b   1.000
_cell.length_c   1.000
_cell.angle_alpha   90.00
_cell.angle_beta   90.00
_cell.angle_gamma   90.00
#
_symmetry.space_group_name_H-M   'P 1'
#
loop_
_entity.id
_entity.type
_entity.pdbx_description
1 polymer ?
#
loop_
_entity_poly.entity_id
_entity_poly.type
_entity_poly.pdbx_seq_one_letter_code
_entity_poly.pdbx_strand_id
1 'polypeptide(L)'
;MNYLNCLVWALLGTTGVSALSPAQRRDIVRSFNPHRNANSPTTPLQVGNGDFAFGADITGLQTFSPFAIQSSWAWHNFSLPTTPGQMSTTDFTGVDWWTHGRLVNYGIPNPAEEDISNWLIQNPQRVNMGNIGLYFGGRNVTEQQLIDKSQELDLWSGTILSNFRFNGSSVSVQVTSHPADPVVGIEIKSDLLVSGGLGVFFDFPYSDTNKFDAPYVGVWNETRINTVKAHSTAHSVSFRHIADDNVQYTRANWSTNGAISGPLPSSNRFILTPSGCDTLHLVVAFSPTDRVKMPSSNEISTESRECNNDNATELQRRIILSQYLVAVNSASHNPPQESGLVNNGWYGKFHLEMVLWHCLQFARWGHHDLLSRTVPSTYQRFLQSSIERAASQGYVGARWGKMTDPTGRSAPGEINVLLIWQQPHVMHFAEYVYRAFPNSNTLREWDEIVTATADFMASYAWWNTTTQVYDLGPPMYPVSENTNPNATVNPTFELAYWRFGLDIAIQWKERQGVSVPRDWVAVRDNLAPLPVINDSYAVYEGIPDMWKEGTTTVQDHPAMIGIYGLLPPSSTGPPLNLTVMRNTAKLIQKLWELEDVYGWDFSMLAMNSLRLGDVEQAVAYLLHPYYAFDDAGYPVGGERVPTPYFPNAGGLLLATAMMAGGWDGDEGPHFPAGWNVTVEGFTPSL
;
A
#
# COMPACT_ATOMS: atom_id res chain seq x y z
N MET A 1 18.95 -10.42 10.68
CA MET A 1 18.62 -11.24 9.49
C MET A 1 18.29 -10.26 8.38
N ASN A 2 19.06 -10.20 7.33
CA ASN A 2 18.86 -9.27 6.23
C ASN A 2 17.55 -9.61 5.52
N TYR A 3 16.62 -8.66 5.39
CA TYR A 3 15.35 -8.85 4.67
C TYR A 3 15.55 -9.30 3.21
N LEU A 4 16.67 -8.94 2.59
CA LEU A 4 17.05 -9.41 1.26
C LEU A 4 17.57 -10.84 1.21
N ASN A 5 17.86 -11.49 2.33
CA ASN A 5 18.08 -12.94 2.35
C ASN A 5 16.79 -13.75 2.16
N CYS A 6 15.61 -13.13 2.32
CA CYS A 6 14.31 -13.74 2.00
C CYS A 6 13.91 -13.60 0.53
N LEU A 7 14.59 -12.77 -0.25
CA LEU A 7 14.31 -12.57 -1.68
C LEU A 7 14.62 -13.79 -2.56
N VAL A 8 15.18 -14.87 -1.99
CA VAL A 8 15.64 -16.00 -2.80
C VAL A 8 15.59 -17.34 -2.06
N TRP A 9 14.42 -17.88 -1.80
CA TRP A 9 14.25 -19.32 -1.49
C TRP A 9 12.91 -19.84 -2.00
N ALA A 10 12.89 -20.39 -3.19
CA ALA A 10 12.01 -21.48 -3.58
C ALA A 10 12.74 -22.31 -4.63
N LEU A 11 13.36 -23.37 -4.18
CA LEU A 11 13.86 -24.42 -5.04
C LEU A 11 12.85 -25.56 -5.03
N LEU A 12 12.38 -25.96 -6.22
CA LEU A 12 12.16 -27.37 -6.59
C LEU A 12 11.83 -27.48 -8.09
N GLY A 13 12.64 -28.24 -8.83
CA GLY A 13 12.25 -28.86 -10.10
C GLY A 13 13.09 -28.51 -11.32
N THR A 14 14.18 -29.20 -11.47
CA THR A 14 14.85 -29.72 -12.71
C THR A 14 14.52 -29.09 -14.07
N THR A 15 15.43 -28.24 -14.55
CA THR A 15 16.16 -28.36 -15.82
C THR A 15 17.24 -27.28 -15.86
N GLY A 16 18.47 -27.68 -15.96
CA GLY A 16 19.70 -27.12 -16.54
C GLY A 16 20.11 -25.67 -16.46
N VAL A 17 19.43 -24.79 -15.72
CA VAL A 17 19.91 -23.42 -15.45
C VAL A 17 20.44 -23.38 -14.02
N SER A 18 21.72 -23.05 -13.85
CA SER A 18 22.32 -22.89 -12.53
C SER A 18 21.70 -21.69 -11.84
N ALA A 19 21.03 -21.91 -10.70
CA ALA A 19 20.50 -20.83 -9.87
C ALA A 19 21.58 -19.80 -9.54
N LEU A 20 21.24 -18.51 -9.58
CA LEU A 20 22.17 -17.43 -9.23
C LEU A 20 22.66 -17.59 -7.79
N SER A 21 23.95 -17.42 -7.58
CA SER A 21 24.52 -17.38 -6.22
C SER A 21 24.04 -16.17 -5.44
N PRO A 22 24.02 -16.19 -4.09
CA PRO A 22 23.68 -15.02 -3.30
C PRO A 22 24.52 -13.76 -3.63
N ALA A 23 25.78 -13.94 -4.01
CA ALA A 23 26.66 -12.85 -4.43
C ALA A 23 26.17 -12.21 -5.75
N GLN A 24 25.88 -13.04 -6.76
CA GLN A 24 25.35 -12.54 -8.04
C GLN A 24 24.01 -11.79 -7.87
N ARG A 25 23.12 -12.31 -7.02
CA ARG A 25 21.84 -11.63 -6.72
C ARG A 25 22.04 -10.29 -6.04
N ARG A 26 22.95 -10.22 -5.06
CA ARG A 26 23.34 -8.97 -4.41
C ARG A 26 23.88 -7.96 -5.41
N ASP A 27 24.74 -8.41 -6.33
CA ASP A 27 25.35 -7.55 -7.33
C ASP A 27 24.29 -6.97 -8.28
N ILE A 28 23.32 -7.80 -8.71
CA ILE A 28 22.18 -7.34 -9.52
C ILE A 28 21.35 -6.31 -8.75
N VAL A 29 20.99 -6.58 -7.49
CA VAL A 29 20.20 -5.66 -6.68
C VAL A 29 20.92 -4.31 -6.52
N ARG A 30 22.21 -4.33 -6.23
CA ARG A 30 23.01 -3.12 -6.03
C ARG A 30 23.25 -2.30 -7.29
N SER A 31 23.21 -2.91 -8.47
CA SER A 31 23.30 -2.14 -9.72
C SER A 31 22.11 -1.19 -9.93
N PHE A 32 21.05 -1.35 -9.15
CA PHE A 32 19.88 -0.48 -9.13
C PHE A 32 19.75 0.38 -7.88
N ASN A 33 20.81 0.49 -7.05
CA ASN A 33 20.81 1.40 -5.92
C ASN A 33 20.47 2.82 -6.36
N PRO A 34 19.48 3.49 -5.75
CA PRO A 34 19.20 4.89 -6.04
C PRO A 34 20.32 5.81 -5.58
N HIS A 35 20.70 6.75 -6.44
CA HIS A 35 21.72 7.77 -6.18
C HIS A 35 21.17 9.17 -6.39
N ARG A 36 21.44 10.08 -5.44
CA ARG A 36 21.04 11.49 -5.52
C ARG A 36 22.20 12.41 -5.18
N ASN A 37 22.23 13.57 -5.84
CA ASN A 37 23.16 14.67 -5.54
C ASN A 37 22.44 15.99 -5.19
N ALA A 38 21.12 15.94 -5.13
CA ALA A 38 20.23 17.02 -4.72
C ALA A 38 19.02 16.45 -3.98
N ASN A 39 18.35 17.31 -3.22
CA ASN A 39 17.10 16.94 -2.55
C ASN A 39 15.99 16.70 -3.56
N SER A 40 15.14 15.70 -3.31
CA SER A 40 13.89 15.53 -4.04
C SER A 40 12.81 16.41 -3.41
N PRO A 41 11.93 17.02 -4.22
CA PRO A 41 10.82 17.80 -3.67
C PRO A 41 9.66 16.94 -3.15
N THR A 42 9.56 15.66 -3.54
CA THR A 42 8.37 14.83 -3.34
C THR A 42 8.62 13.51 -2.63
N THR A 43 9.80 12.89 -2.82
CA THR A 43 10.07 11.53 -2.32
C THR A 43 11.44 11.46 -1.62
N PRO A 44 11.52 10.83 -0.44
CA PRO A 44 12.79 10.58 0.25
C PRO A 44 13.57 9.40 -0.37
N LEU A 45 14.84 9.21 -0.04
CA LEU A 45 15.34 7.85 0.14
C LEU A 45 14.85 7.34 1.51
N GLN A 46 14.46 6.06 1.61
CA GLN A 46 13.73 5.56 2.77
C GLN A 46 14.29 4.23 3.26
N VAL A 47 14.39 4.10 4.58
CA VAL A 47 14.64 2.83 5.26
C VAL A 47 13.47 2.47 6.17
N GLY A 48 13.19 1.18 6.35
CA GLY A 48 12.06 0.75 7.17
C GLY A 48 11.95 -0.77 7.25
N ASN A 49 10.85 -1.23 7.86
CA ASN A 49 10.61 -2.66 8.11
C ASN A 49 9.16 -3.11 7.84
N GLY A 50 8.38 -2.29 7.16
CA GLY A 50 6.96 -2.52 6.88
C GLY A 50 6.03 -1.91 7.94
N ASP A 51 6.37 -1.99 9.21
CA ASP A 51 5.61 -1.35 10.31
C ASP A 51 6.11 0.06 10.65
N PHE A 52 7.31 0.40 10.24
CA PHE A 52 8.00 1.66 10.51
C PHE A 52 8.86 2.05 9.32
N ALA A 53 8.90 3.35 8.99
CA ALA A 53 9.77 3.88 7.97
C ALA A 53 10.28 5.28 8.33
N PHE A 54 11.52 5.56 7.89
CA PHE A 54 12.23 6.82 8.03
C PHE A 54 12.64 7.32 6.64
N GLY A 55 12.09 8.46 6.22
CA GLY A 55 12.46 9.12 4.97
C GLY A 55 13.56 10.14 5.17
N ALA A 56 14.61 10.11 4.36
CA ALA A 56 15.75 11.00 4.44
C ALA A 56 15.83 11.99 3.27
N ASP A 57 16.19 13.22 3.54
CA ASP A 57 16.63 14.20 2.54
C ASP A 57 18.11 13.99 2.15
N ILE A 58 18.65 14.83 1.30
CA ILE A 58 20.03 14.73 0.78
C ILE A 58 21.11 14.71 1.88
N THR A 59 20.80 15.16 3.11
CA THR A 59 21.75 15.14 4.22
C THR A 59 21.84 13.79 4.91
N GLY A 60 20.99 12.83 4.54
CA GLY A 60 20.84 11.54 5.23
C GLY A 60 19.87 11.58 6.42
N LEU A 61 19.48 12.77 6.84
CA LEU A 61 18.44 13.01 7.85
C LEU A 61 17.28 13.78 7.24
N GLN A 62 16.62 14.66 7.98
CA GLN A 62 15.47 15.47 7.57
C GLN A 62 15.74 16.94 7.83
N THR A 63 16.87 17.44 7.29
CA THR A 63 17.40 18.77 7.61
C THR A 63 16.67 19.87 6.85
N PHE A 64 16.40 19.66 5.57
CA PHE A 64 15.78 20.63 4.67
C PHE A 64 14.34 20.26 4.30
N SER A 65 14.05 18.96 4.23
CA SER A 65 12.73 18.44 3.90
C SER A 65 12.22 17.60 5.06
N PRO A 66 11.07 17.96 5.64
CA PRO A 66 10.50 17.22 6.77
C PRO A 66 9.75 15.96 6.25
N PHE A 67 10.48 15.07 5.55
CA PHE A 67 9.94 13.77 5.18
C PHE A 67 9.49 13.00 6.41
N ALA A 68 8.47 12.16 6.25
CA ALA A 68 7.84 11.56 7.40
C ALA A 68 8.68 10.48 8.08
N ILE A 69 8.55 10.41 9.41
CA ILE A 69 8.79 9.22 10.21
C ILE A 69 7.43 8.64 10.54
N GLN A 70 7.05 7.55 9.86
CA GLN A 70 5.72 6.96 10.03
C GLN A 70 5.77 5.52 10.50
N SER A 71 4.66 5.09 11.09
CA SER A 71 4.44 3.69 11.44
C SER A 71 3.00 3.27 11.16
N SER A 72 2.77 1.97 11.07
CA SER A 72 1.44 1.40 10.87
C SER A 72 0.51 1.56 12.08
N TRP A 73 1.06 1.89 13.26
CA TRP A 73 0.35 1.94 14.54
C TRP A 73 0.13 3.34 15.11
N ALA A 74 0.78 4.37 14.60
CA ALA A 74 0.71 5.73 15.16
C ALA A 74 -0.49 6.50 14.56
N TRP A 75 -1.49 6.74 15.41
CA TRP A 75 -2.75 7.37 15.03
C TRP A 75 -3.09 8.53 15.97
N HIS A 76 -3.84 9.50 15.45
CA HIS A 76 -4.32 10.67 16.16
C HIS A 76 -5.81 10.91 15.86
N ASN A 77 -6.60 11.21 16.89
CA ASN A 77 -7.94 11.73 16.78
C ASN A 77 -7.96 13.21 17.20
N PHE A 78 -8.51 14.05 16.38
CA PHE A 78 -8.90 15.40 16.81
C PHE A 78 -10.06 15.32 17.79
N SER A 79 -10.23 16.38 18.59
CA SER A 79 -11.39 16.51 19.46
C SER A 79 -12.69 16.37 18.67
N LEU A 80 -13.68 15.73 19.26
CA LEU A 80 -15.01 15.61 18.66
C LEU A 80 -15.64 17.00 18.45
N PRO A 81 -16.56 17.13 17.48
CA PRO A 81 -17.32 18.36 17.28
C PRO A 81 -18.09 18.76 18.55
N THR A 82 -18.37 20.03 18.70
CA THR A 82 -19.17 20.57 19.81
C THR A 82 -20.59 20.95 19.40
N THR A 83 -20.97 20.72 18.16
CA THR A 83 -22.29 20.97 17.60
C THR A 83 -23.34 20.06 18.28
N PRO A 84 -24.39 20.59 18.86
CA PRO A 84 -25.43 19.80 19.52
C PRO A 84 -25.99 18.71 18.59
N GLY A 85 -26.02 17.46 19.06
CA GLY A 85 -26.45 16.30 18.29
C GLY A 85 -25.38 15.74 17.34
N GLN A 86 -24.13 16.24 17.40
CA GLN A 86 -22.99 15.76 16.61
C GLN A 86 -21.71 15.65 17.48
N MET A 87 -21.87 15.35 18.76
CA MET A 87 -20.79 15.36 19.76
C MET A 87 -20.20 13.97 20.04
N SER A 88 -20.79 12.93 19.46
CA SER A 88 -20.36 11.53 19.60
C SER A 88 -20.35 10.84 18.24
N THR A 89 -19.50 9.84 18.09
CA THR A 89 -19.51 8.98 16.89
C THR A 89 -20.82 8.23 16.70
N THR A 90 -21.61 8.06 17.76
CA THR A 90 -22.94 7.46 17.73
C THR A 90 -24.04 8.42 17.29
N ASP A 91 -23.75 9.70 17.20
CA ASP A 91 -24.71 10.71 16.71
C ASP A 91 -24.81 10.69 15.17
N PHE A 92 -23.85 10.08 14.50
CA PHE A 92 -23.89 9.91 13.04
C PHE A 92 -24.91 8.84 12.66
N THR A 93 -25.95 9.25 11.94
CA THR A 93 -27.00 8.36 11.45
C THR A 93 -26.94 8.11 9.94
N GLY A 94 -26.32 9.03 9.17
CA GLY A 94 -26.19 8.91 7.72
C GLY A 94 -27.52 9.07 6.98
N VAL A 95 -27.52 8.67 5.69
CA VAL A 95 -28.69 8.73 4.81
C VAL A 95 -29.13 7.32 4.42
N ASP A 96 -30.44 7.06 4.57
CA ASP A 96 -31.05 5.84 4.05
C ASP A 96 -31.16 5.89 2.53
N TRP A 97 -30.89 4.74 1.91
CA TRP A 97 -30.88 4.59 0.45
C TRP A 97 -31.82 3.48 -0.01
N TRP A 98 -32.59 3.72 -1.06
CA TRP A 98 -33.46 2.71 -1.62
C TRP A 98 -32.68 1.53 -2.22
N THR A 99 -33.00 0.32 -1.78
CA THR A 99 -32.37 -0.91 -2.18
C THR A 99 -33.46 -1.99 -2.37
N HIS A 100 -33.80 -2.35 -3.59
CA HIS A 100 -34.76 -3.41 -3.91
C HIS A 100 -36.05 -3.35 -3.03
N GLY A 101 -36.66 -2.17 -2.97
CA GLY A 101 -37.93 -1.96 -2.27
C GLY A 101 -37.85 -1.78 -0.75
N ARG A 102 -36.67 -1.67 -0.19
CA ARG A 102 -36.43 -1.35 1.24
C ARG A 102 -35.46 -0.19 1.39
N LEU A 103 -35.53 0.51 2.52
CA LEU A 103 -34.54 1.53 2.88
C LEU A 103 -33.40 0.85 3.65
N VAL A 104 -32.17 1.18 3.26
CA VAL A 104 -30.93 0.66 3.86
C VAL A 104 -30.01 1.82 4.18
N ASN A 105 -29.49 1.85 5.41
CA ASN A 105 -28.46 2.76 5.82
C ASN A 105 -27.08 2.17 5.51
N TYR A 106 -26.36 2.78 4.57
CA TYR A 106 -24.99 2.37 4.20
C TYR A 106 -23.91 3.19 4.91
N GLY A 107 -24.27 4.25 5.64
CA GLY A 107 -23.32 5.21 6.21
C GLY A 107 -22.89 6.29 5.21
N ILE A 108 -23.78 6.64 4.27
CA ILE A 108 -23.60 7.77 3.35
C ILE A 108 -23.72 9.08 4.16
N PRO A 109 -22.83 10.07 3.96
CA PRO A 109 -22.88 11.33 4.69
C PRO A 109 -24.24 12.02 4.58
N ASN A 110 -24.78 12.46 5.72
CA ASN A 110 -25.97 13.26 5.80
C ASN A 110 -25.57 14.75 5.92
N PRO A 111 -26.01 15.63 5.03
CA PRO A 111 -25.70 17.07 5.12
C PRO A 111 -26.10 17.72 6.45
N ALA A 112 -27.12 17.20 7.12
CA ALA A 112 -27.54 17.69 8.45
C ALA A 112 -26.58 17.27 9.59
N GLU A 113 -25.65 16.35 9.32
CA GLU A 113 -24.69 15.79 10.25
C GLU A 113 -23.24 16.03 9.75
N GLU A 114 -23.00 17.16 9.08
CA GLU A 114 -21.76 17.45 8.39
C GLU A 114 -20.55 17.40 9.32
N ASP A 115 -20.65 17.96 10.53
CA ASP A 115 -19.51 18.03 11.46
C ASP A 115 -19.07 16.66 11.93
N ILE A 116 -19.99 15.79 12.37
CA ILE A 116 -19.64 14.45 12.81
C ILE A 116 -19.30 13.54 11.64
N SER A 117 -19.92 13.71 10.48
CA SER A 117 -19.60 13.01 9.25
C SER A 117 -18.17 13.29 8.81
N ASN A 118 -17.79 14.57 8.74
CA ASN A 118 -16.43 15.01 8.41
C ASN A 118 -15.42 14.51 9.44
N TRP A 119 -15.75 14.57 10.72
CA TRP A 119 -14.90 14.01 11.77
C TRP A 119 -14.63 12.52 11.57
N LEU A 120 -15.65 11.73 11.26
CA LEU A 120 -15.54 10.28 11.01
C LEU A 120 -14.74 9.97 9.75
N ILE A 121 -14.83 10.81 8.72
CA ILE A 121 -14.03 10.68 7.49
C ILE A 121 -12.56 10.96 7.81
N GLN A 122 -12.26 12.02 8.53
CA GLN A 122 -10.91 12.47 8.83
C GLN A 122 -10.21 11.64 9.89
N ASN A 123 -10.91 11.12 10.89
CA ASN A 123 -10.33 10.50 12.08
C ASN A 123 -10.50 8.97 12.14
N PRO A 124 -9.53 8.26 12.75
CA PRO A 124 -8.20 8.76 13.09
C PRO A 124 -7.33 9.01 11.86
N GLN A 125 -6.32 9.87 12.01
CA GLN A 125 -5.28 10.10 11.02
C GLN A 125 -3.99 9.41 11.41
N ARG A 126 -3.17 9.06 10.41
CA ARG A 126 -1.80 8.58 10.66
C ARG A 126 -0.90 9.77 10.99
N VAL A 127 -0.03 9.57 12.00
CA VAL A 127 0.83 10.62 12.52
C VAL A 127 2.23 10.53 11.94
N ASN A 128 2.83 11.68 11.59
CA ASN A 128 4.27 11.81 11.48
C ASN A 128 4.85 11.93 12.90
N MET A 129 5.68 10.96 13.30
CA MET A 129 6.19 10.83 14.66
C MET A 129 7.34 11.79 15.00
N GLY A 130 7.78 12.60 14.04
CA GLY A 130 8.81 13.61 14.27
C GLY A 130 9.69 13.87 13.06
N ASN A 131 10.63 14.75 13.24
CA ASN A 131 11.67 15.11 12.29
C ASN A 131 13.01 15.09 13.01
N ILE A 132 14.00 14.42 12.43
CA ILE A 132 15.37 14.35 12.91
C ILE A 132 16.27 14.95 11.85
N GLY A 133 16.92 16.09 12.12
CA GLY A 133 17.75 16.77 11.12
C GLY A 133 19.09 17.27 11.71
N LEU A 134 19.99 17.68 10.84
CA LEU A 134 21.27 18.24 11.25
C LEU A 134 21.09 19.67 11.75
N TYR A 135 21.71 19.99 12.88
CA TYR A 135 21.80 21.33 13.46
C TYR A 135 23.18 21.92 13.19
N PHE A 136 23.26 23.03 12.49
CA PHE A 136 24.51 23.67 12.06
C PHE A 136 24.95 24.79 13.02
N GLY A 137 24.99 24.55 14.34
CA GLY A 137 25.53 25.48 15.34
C GLY A 137 24.79 26.83 15.39
N GLY A 138 23.47 26.86 15.17
CA GLY A 138 22.65 28.08 15.14
C GLY A 138 22.66 28.84 13.83
N ARG A 139 23.32 28.33 12.80
CA ARG A 139 23.32 28.95 11.46
C ARG A 139 22.10 28.50 10.67
N ASN A 140 21.48 29.43 9.98
CA ASN A 140 20.45 29.07 8.98
C ASN A 140 21.16 28.63 7.69
N VAL A 141 21.22 27.32 7.46
CA VAL A 141 21.91 26.70 6.30
C VAL A 141 20.88 26.25 5.29
N THR A 142 21.16 26.49 4.02
CA THR A 142 20.36 25.99 2.88
C THR A 142 21.10 24.88 2.15
N GLU A 143 20.40 24.07 1.41
CA GLU A 143 20.98 22.97 0.61
C GLU A 143 22.11 23.45 -0.33
N GLN A 144 21.97 24.64 -0.93
CA GLN A 144 22.94 25.22 -1.86
C GLN A 144 24.30 25.53 -1.22
N GLN A 145 24.37 25.62 0.11
CA GLN A 145 25.62 25.82 0.85
C GLN A 145 26.38 24.52 1.10
N LEU A 146 25.74 23.37 0.82
CA LEU A 146 26.39 22.06 0.84
C LEU A 146 27.00 21.78 -0.54
N ILE A 147 28.26 21.40 -0.55
CA ILE A 147 29.01 21.06 -1.77
C ILE A 147 29.40 19.58 -1.77
N ASP A 148 29.68 19.04 -2.95
CA ASP A 148 30.09 17.65 -3.17
C ASP A 148 29.06 16.65 -2.55
N LYS A 149 27.77 16.93 -2.74
CA LYS A 149 26.68 16.12 -2.21
C LYS A 149 26.58 14.80 -2.96
N SER A 150 26.48 13.70 -2.23
CA SER A 150 26.11 12.38 -2.75
C SER A 150 25.29 11.61 -1.73
N GLN A 151 24.24 10.97 -2.17
CA GLN A 151 23.42 10.09 -1.34
C GLN A 151 23.13 8.81 -2.11
N GLU A 152 23.26 7.68 -1.44
CA GLU A 152 22.97 6.37 -1.98
C GLU A 152 22.12 5.57 -0.99
N LEU A 153 21.15 4.82 -1.50
CA LEU A 153 20.45 3.78 -0.76
C LEU A 153 20.96 2.42 -1.23
N ASP A 154 21.68 1.71 -0.37
CA ASP A 154 22.01 0.30 -0.62
C ASP A 154 20.78 -0.57 -0.37
N LEU A 155 20.14 -0.99 -1.44
CA LEU A 155 18.92 -1.80 -1.43
C LEU A 155 19.13 -3.15 -0.75
N TRP A 156 20.36 -3.69 -0.79
CA TRP A 156 20.67 -5.00 -0.20
C TRP A 156 20.74 -4.97 1.32
N SER A 157 21.31 -3.92 1.89
CA SER A 157 21.44 -3.77 3.35
C SER A 157 20.36 -2.92 3.99
N GLY A 158 19.58 -2.16 3.22
CA GLY A 158 18.64 -1.17 3.72
C GLY A 158 19.36 -0.03 4.46
N THR A 159 20.42 0.50 3.85
CA THR A 159 21.26 1.54 4.44
C THR A 159 21.34 2.75 3.52
N ILE A 160 21.07 3.94 4.03
CA ILE A 160 21.32 5.21 3.33
C ILE A 160 22.69 5.74 3.76
N LEU A 161 23.51 6.11 2.80
CA LEU A 161 24.78 6.82 3.02
C LEU A 161 24.72 8.17 2.30
N SER A 162 24.91 9.26 3.06
CA SER A 162 24.97 10.62 2.53
C SER A 162 26.31 11.26 2.87
N ASN A 163 26.94 11.87 1.87
CA ASN A 163 28.19 12.59 2.04
C ASN A 163 28.08 13.99 1.44
N PHE A 164 28.65 14.98 2.09
CA PHE A 164 28.74 16.35 1.59
C PHE A 164 29.85 17.12 2.33
N ARG A 165 30.12 18.32 1.87
CA ARG A 165 31.04 19.25 2.55
C ARG A 165 30.32 20.54 2.96
N PHE A 166 30.59 21.02 4.15
CA PHE A 166 30.11 22.29 4.68
C PHE A 166 31.24 23.06 5.36
N ASN A 167 31.45 24.32 5.00
CA ASN A 167 32.54 25.19 5.53
C ASN A 167 33.94 24.54 5.46
N GLY A 168 34.22 23.77 4.41
CA GLY A 168 35.49 23.08 4.23
C GLY A 168 35.62 21.72 4.93
N SER A 169 34.75 21.38 5.87
CA SER A 169 34.73 20.09 6.57
C SER A 169 33.85 19.09 5.84
N SER A 170 34.24 17.83 5.85
CA SER A 170 33.44 16.71 5.35
C SER A 170 32.41 16.29 6.40
N VAL A 171 31.23 15.91 5.93
CA VAL A 171 30.15 15.32 6.73
C VAL A 171 29.71 14.03 6.05
N SER A 172 29.68 12.93 6.81
CA SER A 172 29.13 11.65 6.38
C SER A 172 28.02 11.24 7.34
N VAL A 173 26.87 10.84 6.80
CA VAL A 173 25.69 10.41 7.56
C VAL A 173 25.25 9.05 7.02
N GLN A 174 25.22 8.05 7.91
CA GLN A 174 24.70 6.72 7.60
C GLN A 174 23.45 6.44 8.42
N VAL A 175 22.39 5.92 7.77
CA VAL A 175 21.10 5.64 8.39
C VAL A 175 20.62 4.24 8.05
N THR A 176 20.10 3.54 9.06
CA THR A 176 19.48 2.22 8.89
C THR A 176 18.28 2.07 9.82
N SER A 177 17.33 1.20 9.47
CA SER A 177 16.19 0.85 10.33
C SER A 177 16.40 -0.50 10.99
N HIS A 178 15.90 -0.64 12.22
CA HIS A 178 15.87 -1.95 12.89
C HIS A 178 14.86 -2.88 12.17
N PRO A 179 15.18 -4.16 11.98
CA PRO A 179 14.35 -5.07 11.17
C PRO A 179 12.99 -5.43 11.77
N ALA A 180 12.75 -5.17 13.05
CA ALA A 180 11.51 -5.57 13.73
C ALA A 180 10.88 -4.48 14.61
N ASP A 181 11.66 -3.55 15.11
CA ASP A 181 11.19 -2.51 16.04
C ASP A 181 11.16 -1.13 15.34
N PRO A 182 10.31 -0.18 15.76
CA PRO A 182 10.25 1.18 15.20
C PRO A 182 11.46 2.02 15.67
N VAL A 183 12.63 1.68 15.15
CA VAL A 183 13.92 2.23 15.56
C VAL A 183 14.77 2.59 14.36
N VAL A 184 15.37 3.77 14.38
CA VAL A 184 16.38 4.22 13.42
C VAL A 184 17.73 4.35 14.10
N GLY A 185 18.76 3.80 13.45
CA GLY A 185 20.16 3.94 13.80
C GLY A 185 20.85 4.93 12.87
N ILE A 186 21.59 5.86 13.43
CA ILE A 186 22.25 6.97 12.73
C ILE A 186 23.70 7.04 13.14
N GLU A 187 24.62 7.12 12.17
CA GLU A 187 26.02 7.46 12.41
C GLU A 187 26.35 8.77 11.68
N ILE A 188 26.98 9.72 12.38
CA ILE A 188 27.42 11.00 11.80
C ILE A 188 28.91 11.15 12.06
N LYS A 189 29.71 11.40 11.01
CA LYS A 189 31.15 11.65 11.08
C LYS A 189 31.47 13.04 10.54
N SER A 190 32.09 13.88 11.36
CA SER A 190 32.59 15.20 10.96
C SER A 190 33.41 15.87 12.08
N ASP A 191 34.47 16.58 11.71
CA ASP A 191 35.22 17.46 12.60
C ASP A 191 34.36 18.60 13.22
N LEU A 192 33.23 18.94 12.55
CA LEU A 192 32.29 19.95 13.04
C LEU A 192 31.58 19.54 14.34
N LEU A 193 31.50 18.26 14.65
CA LEU A 193 30.95 17.74 15.92
C LEU A 193 31.87 18.15 17.11
N VAL A 194 33.19 18.09 16.91
CA VAL A 194 34.19 18.46 17.94
C VAL A 194 34.06 19.93 18.35
N SER A 195 33.82 20.79 17.37
CA SER A 195 33.70 22.24 17.61
C SER A 195 32.31 22.71 18.06
N GLY A 196 31.33 21.81 18.11
CA GLY A 196 29.93 22.18 18.32
C GLY A 196 29.27 22.88 17.10
N GLY A 197 29.96 22.87 15.97
CA GLY A 197 29.46 23.43 14.69
C GLY A 197 28.41 22.53 14.00
N LEU A 198 28.27 21.29 14.47
CA LEU A 198 27.27 20.33 14.02
C LEU A 198 26.62 19.63 15.21
N GLY A 199 25.35 19.41 15.15
CA GLY A 199 24.55 18.64 16.11
C GLY A 199 23.33 18.03 15.40
N VAL A 200 22.34 17.61 16.19
CA VAL A 200 21.09 17.02 15.70
C VAL A 200 19.91 17.76 16.32
N PHE A 201 18.88 18.04 15.55
CA PHE A 201 17.62 18.51 16.10
C PHE A 201 16.56 17.41 16.03
N PHE A 202 15.63 17.45 16.98
CA PHE A 202 14.38 16.69 16.99
C PHE A 202 13.24 17.71 16.98
N ASP A 203 12.29 17.56 16.08
CA ASP A 203 11.11 18.41 15.99
C ASP A 203 9.85 17.54 15.89
N PHE A 204 8.74 17.97 16.48
CA PHE A 204 7.53 17.13 16.59
C PHE A 204 6.32 17.90 16.10
N PRO A 205 5.70 17.47 14.97
CA PRO A 205 4.57 18.16 14.37
C PRO A 205 3.25 17.80 15.04
N TYR A 206 2.27 18.67 14.91
CA TYR A 206 0.88 18.33 15.13
C TYR A 206 0.28 17.74 13.85
N SER A 207 -0.82 16.97 13.96
CA SER A 207 -1.49 16.36 12.81
C SER A 207 -2.18 17.42 11.93
N ASP A 208 -2.26 17.16 10.64
CA ASP A 208 -2.99 17.96 9.66
C ASP A 208 -4.41 17.42 9.46
N THR A 209 -5.31 18.21 8.85
CA THR A 209 -6.70 17.82 8.54
C THR A 209 -6.92 17.56 7.04
N ASN A 210 -5.86 17.61 6.23
CA ASN A 210 -5.95 17.41 4.80
C ASN A 210 -6.19 15.94 4.43
N LYS A 211 -7.03 15.71 3.41
CA LYS A 211 -7.30 14.37 2.88
C LYS A 211 -6.03 13.71 2.33
N PHE A 212 -5.21 14.50 1.66
CA PHE A 212 -3.91 14.13 1.12
C PHE A 212 -2.86 15.06 1.70
N ASP A 213 -2.13 14.62 2.70
CA ASP A 213 -1.06 15.35 3.35
C ASP A 213 0.28 14.91 2.74
N ALA A 214 0.67 15.56 1.65
CA ALA A 214 1.82 15.21 0.82
C ALA A 214 2.47 16.48 0.22
N PRO A 215 3.77 16.49 -0.01
CA PRO A 215 4.76 15.43 0.29
C PRO A 215 5.14 15.32 1.77
N TYR A 216 4.76 16.30 2.60
CA TYR A 216 5.15 16.42 4.00
C TYR A 216 3.92 16.31 4.90
N VAL A 217 4.02 15.48 5.93
CA VAL A 217 2.93 15.19 6.87
C VAL A 217 3.13 15.99 8.13
N GLY A 218 2.09 16.78 8.53
CA GLY A 218 2.04 17.47 9.81
C GLY A 218 2.29 18.97 9.77
N VAL A 219 1.89 19.64 10.85
CA VAL A 219 1.96 21.09 11.05
C VAL A 219 3.06 21.42 12.06
N TRP A 220 4.12 22.08 11.62
CA TRP A 220 5.37 22.26 12.38
C TRP A 220 5.40 23.47 13.31
N ASN A 221 4.59 24.47 13.07
CA ASN A 221 4.47 25.70 13.86
C ASN A 221 3.26 25.70 14.82
N GLU A 222 2.70 24.53 15.08
CA GLU A 222 1.53 24.36 15.93
C GLU A 222 1.95 24.03 17.37
N THR A 223 1.35 24.71 18.32
CA THR A 223 1.64 24.58 19.76
C THR A 223 0.66 23.68 20.51
N ARG A 224 -0.38 23.17 19.84
CA ARG A 224 -1.33 22.20 20.43
C ARG A 224 -0.71 20.86 20.78
N ILE A 225 0.41 20.47 20.13
CA ILE A 225 1.20 19.37 20.62
C ILE A 225 2.07 19.85 21.79
N ASN A 226 2.03 19.13 22.89
CA ASN A 226 2.89 19.37 24.04
C ASN A 226 3.94 18.26 24.16
N THR A 227 5.16 18.57 23.75
CA THR A 227 6.29 17.65 23.89
C THR A 227 7.05 17.96 25.17
N VAL A 228 6.98 17.04 26.11
CA VAL A 228 7.68 17.14 27.39
C VAL A 228 8.94 16.29 27.36
N LYS A 229 10.07 16.91 27.70
CA LYS A 229 11.29 16.17 28.00
C LYS A 229 11.14 15.48 29.38
N ALA A 230 10.81 14.20 29.37
CA ALA A 230 10.47 13.44 30.56
C ALA A 230 11.71 13.07 31.39
N HIS A 231 12.81 12.74 30.68
CA HIS A 231 14.08 12.37 31.32
C HIS A 231 15.24 12.68 30.37
N SER A 232 16.39 13.12 30.92
CA SER A 232 17.61 13.28 30.13
C SER A 232 18.87 13.01 30.96
N THR A 233 19.88 12.46 30.28
CA THR A 233 21.24 12.23 30.81
C THR A 233 22.25 12.79 29.82
N ALA A 234 23.55 12.60 30.09
CA ALA A 234 24.62 12.94 29.15
C ALA A 234 24.57 12.07 27.86
N HIS A 235 23.82 10.95 27.85
CA HIS A 235 23.79 9.96 26.76
C HIS A 235 22.40 9.59 26.29
N SER A 236 21.33 10.18 26.83
CA SER A 236 19.98 9.84 26.48
C SER A 236 18.97 10.94 26.73
N VAL A 237 17.86 10.89 26.00
CA VAL A 237 16.66 11.68 26.27
C VAL A 237 15.41 10.84 26.00
N SER A 238 14.38 11.08 26.80
CA SER A 238 13.04 10.57 26.57
C SER A 238 12.07 11.73 26.44
N PHE A 239 11.26 11.69 25.39
CA PHE A 239 10.18 12.65 25.13
C PHE A 239 8.84 11.97 25.30
N ARG A 240 7.88 12.70 25.83
CA ARG A 240 6.46 12.34 25.86
C ARG A 240 5.71 13.40 25.07
N HIS A 241 5.01 12.97 24.02
CA HIS A 241 4.23 13.82 23.12
C HIS A 241 2.77 13.67 23.49
N ILE A 242 2.10 14.80 23.72
CA ILE A 242 0.69 14.86 24.07
C ILE A 242 0.01 15.73 23.01
N ALA A 243 -0.88 15.16 22.23
CA ALA A 243 -1.69 15.85 21.24
C ALA A 243 -3.15 15.41 21.44
N ASP A 244 -3.99 16.32 21.90
CA ASP A 244 -5.35 16.03 22.35
C ASP A 244 -5.33 14.85 23.38
N ASP A 245 -6.08 13.78 23.13
CA ASP A 245 -6.12 12.58 23.98
C ASP A 245 -5.04 11.55 23.64
N ASN A 246 -4.21 11.81 22.63
CA ASN A 246 -3.19 10.87 22.19
C ASN A 246 -1.84 11.13 22.87
N VAL A 247 -1.19 10.05 23.29
CA VAL A 247 0.15 10.10 23.92
C VAL A 247 1.08 9.14 23.21
N GLN A 248 2.23 9.66 22.78
CA GLN A 248 3.29 8.89 22.15
C GLN A 248 4.63 9.20 22.80
N TYR A 249 5.62 8.33 22.60
CA TYR A 249 6.92 8.41 23.22
C TYR A 249 8.05 8.26 22.20
N THR A 250 9.08 9.09 22.37
CA THR A 250 10.34 8.96 21.61
C THR A 250 11.50 8.86 22.61
N ARG A 251 12.41 7.94 22.37
CA ARG A 251 13.65 7.83 23.13
C ARG A 251 14.84 7.87 22.21
N ALA A 252 15.81 8.72 22.52
CA ALA A 252 17.08 8.79 21.82
C ALA A 252 18.24 8.50 22.78
N ASN A 253 19.19 7.65 22.33
CA ASN A 253 20.44 7.35 23.02
C ASN A 253 21.61 7.63 22.08
N TRP A 254 22.71 8.16 22.61
CA TRP A 254 23.91 8.48 21.82
C TRP A 254 25.20 8.08 22.50
N SER A 255 26.28 7.89 21.71
CA SER A 255 27.53 7.27 22.14
C SER A 255 28.46 8.17 22.93
N THR A 256 28.30 9.50 22.87
CA THR A 256 29.25 10.49 23.44
C THR A 256 28.55 11.35 24.48
N ASN A 257 29.30 12.16 25.20
CA ASN A 257 28.67 13.19 26.04
C ASN A 257 27.92 14.19 25.13
N GLY A 258 26.72 14.57 25.52
CA GLY A 258 25.90 15.53 24.78
C GLY A 258 24.89 16.22 25.68
N ALA A 259 24.49 17.43 25.27
CA ALA A 259 23.49 18.21 25.98
C ALA A 259 22.25 18.37 25.09
N ILE A 260 21.07 18.13 25.67
CA ILE A 260 19.78 18.44 25.06
C ILE A 260 19.27 19.78 25.56
N SER A 261 19.05 20.72 24.66
CA SER A 261 18.38 22.01 24.90
C SER A 261 17.01 22.04 24.17
N GLY A 262 16.13 22.90 24.67
CA GLY A 262 14.79 23.05 24.08
C GLY A 262 13.68 22.78 25.10
N PRO A 263 12.36 22.89 24.69
CA PRO A 263 11.99 23.28 23.32
C PRO A 263 12.42 24.72 22.99
N LEU A 264 12.68 24.99 21.70
CA LEU A 264 12.93 26.35 21.22
C LEU A 264 11.63 27.16 21.28
N PRO A 265 11.71 28.51 21.42
CA PRO A 265 10.52 29.35 21.51
C PRO A 265 9.55 29.12 20.33
N SER A 266 8.27 28.96 20.65
CA SER A 266 7.18 28.75 19.67
C SER A 266 7.36 27.54 18.75
N SER A 267 8.05 26.49 19.24
CA SER A 267 8.22 25.23 18.50
C SER A 267 8.34 24.04 19.46
N ASN A 268 8.26 22.82 18.92
CA ASN A 268 8.53 21.59 19.64
C ASN A 268 9.93 21.04 19.31
N ARG A 269 10.86 21.92 18.92
CA ARG A 269 12.20 21.55 18.50
C ARG A 269 13.17 21.52 19.69
N PHE A 270 13.90 20.40 19.79
CA PHE A 270 14.98 20.17 20.75
C PHE A 270 16.28 19.96 19.99
N ILE A 271 17.40 20.38 20.58
CA ILE A 271 18.72 20.30 19.94
C ILE A 271 19.65 19.46 20.80
N LEU A 272 20.23 18.42 20.22
CA LEU A 272 21.34 17.66 20.75
C LEU A 272 22.66 18.28 20.27
N THR A 273 23.47 18.75 21.19
CA THR A 273 24.83 19.19 20.90
C THR A 273 25.81 18.16 21.53
N PRO A 274 26.45 17.31 20.69
CA PRO A 274 27.47 16.39 21.15
C PRO A 274 28.75 17.14 21.52
N SER A 275 29.63 16.51 22.32
CA SER A 275 30.91 17.10 22.70
C SER A 275 32.04 16.09 22.70
N GLY A 276 33.22 16.53 22.27
CA GLY A 276 34.46 15.77 22.37
C GLY A 276 34.60 14.58 21.43
N CYS A 277 33.87 14.55 20.31
CA CYS A 277 33.93 13.47 19.32
C CYS A 277 33.84 14.00 17.89
N ASP A 278 34.40 13.27 16.94
CA ASP A 278 34.25 13.43 15.49
C ASP A 278 33.22 12.45 14.90
N THR A 279 32.75 11.52 15.72
CA THR A 279 31.78 10.49 15.35
C THR A 279 30.68 10.42 16.41
N LEU A 280 29.44 10.55 15.97
CA LEU A 280 28.22 10.40 16.78
C LEU A 280 27.42 9.19 16.30
N HIS A 281 27.23 8.20 17.18
CA HIS A 281 26.23 7.16 16.99
C HIS A 281 24.98 7.53 17.76
N LEU A 282 23.84 7.56 17.09
CA LEU A 282 22.55 7.93 17.64
C LEU A 282 21.51 6.84 17.29
N VAL A 283 20.77 6.39 18.27
CA VAL A 283 19.66 5.44 18.09
C VAL A 283 18.39 6.11 18.59
N VAL A 284 17.37 6.17 17.75
CA VAL A 284 16.08 6.77 18.07
C VAL A 284 14.98 5.74 17.92
N ALA A 285 14.20 5.54 18.99
CA ALA A 285 13.09 4.61 19.04
C ALA A 285 11.78 5.32 19.34
N PHE A 286 10.69 4.83 18.72
CA PHE A 286 9.35 5.37 18.85
C PHE A 286 8.41 4.31 19.44
N SER A 287 7.41 4.73 20.23
CA SER A 287 6.53 3.78 20.91
C SER A 287 5.17 4.41 21.25
N PRO A 288 4.07 3.65 21.19
CA PRO A 288 2.78 4.08 21.74
C PRO A 288 2.74 4.03 23.28
N THR A 289 3.76 3.44 23.93
CA THR A 289 3.82 3.29 25.38
C THR A 289 5.17 3.79 25.94
N ASP A 290 5.24 4.04 27.23
CA ASP A 290 6.46 4.48 27.91
C ASP A 290 7.59 3.42 27.95
N ARG A 291 7.28 2.18 27.57
CA ARG A 291 8.23 1.06 27.47
C ARG A 291 8.91 1.02 26.10
N VAL A 292 9.78 1.98 25.84
CA VAL A 292 10.54 2.05 24.60
C VAL A 292 11.68 1.04 24.61
N LYS A 293 11.66 0.03 23.74
CA LYS A 293 12.75 -0.93 23.54
C LYS A 293 13.90 -0.29 22.78
N MET A 294 15.14 -0.51 23.26
CA MET A 294 16.37 -0.08 22.58
C MET A 294 17.20 -1.32 22.21
N PRO A 295 17.48 -1.58 20.93
CA PRO A 295 18.32 -2.71 20.52
C PRO A 295 19.83 -2.43 20.71
N SER A 296 20.63 -3.50 20.71
CA SER A 296 22.11 -3.44 20.69
C SER A 296 22.64 -3.52 19.25
N SER A 297 23.70 -2.78 18.93
CA SER A 297 24.27 -2.59 17.59
C SER A 297 25.21 -3.72 17.13
N ASN A 298 25.21 -4.04 15.82
CA ASN A 298 26.28 -4.51 14.88
C ASN A 298 25.67 -5.19 13.64
N GLU A 299 26.07 -5.02 12.41
CA GLU A 299 27.20 -4.87 11.50
C GLU A 299 26.73 -4.87 10.01
N ILE A 300 27.55 -4.35 9.07
CA ILE A 300 27.25 -4.21 7.62
C ILE A 300 28.51 -4.39 6.76
N SER A 301 28.41 -4.99 5.53
CA SER A 301 29.43 -4.89 4.46
C SER A 301 28.92 -5.17 3.03
N THR A 302 29.62 -4.66 2.00
CA THR A 302 29.21 -4.42 0.60
C THR A 302 30.04 -5.08 -0.50
N GLU A 303 29.51 -5.18 -1.78
CA GLU A 303 30.12 -4.91 -3.11
C GLU A 303 29.35 -5.46 -4.35
N SER A 304 29.55 -4.91 -5.59
CA SER A 304 28.64 -4.91 -6.77
C SER A 304 29.18 -5.38 -8.15
N ARG A 305 28.33 -5.54 -9.24
CA ARG A 305 28.55 -5.29 -10.69
C ARG A 305 27.39 -5.63 -11.68
N GLU A 306 27.41 -5.12 -12.94
CA GLU A 306 26.36 -4.73 -13.91
C GLU A 306 26.00 -5.68 -15.09
N CYS A 307 24.82 -5.39 -15.82
CA CYS A 307 24.39 -5.97 -17.11
C CYS A 307 23.47 -5.01 -17.93
N ASN A 308 23.43 -5.10 -19.27
CA ASN A 308 22.88 -4.08 -20.20
C ASN A 308 21.81 -4.55 -21.21
N ASN A 309 20.59 -3.94 -21.19
CA ASN A 309 19.59 -3.75 -22.27
C ASN A 309 18.50 -2.76 -21.78
N ASP A 310 18.19 -1.67 -22.53
CA ASP A 310 17.47 -0.50 -21.99
C ASP A 310 16.05 -0.80 -21.47
N ASN A 311 15.14 -1.42 -22.24
CA ASN A 311 13.76 -1.70 -21.79
C ASN A 311 13.70 -2.84 -20.76
N ALA A 312 14.47 -3.89 -20.95
CA ALA A 312 14.58 -4.99 -19.98
C ALA A 312 15.21 -4.49 -18.68
N THR A 313 16.22 -3.62 -18.78
CA THR A 313 16.90 -2.99 -17.64
C THR A 313 15.95 -2.06 -16.88
N GLU A 314 15.16 -1.25 -17.57
CA GLU A 314 14.17 -0.36 -16.93
C GLU A 314 13.05 -1.18 -16.24
N LEU A 315 12.54 -2.23 -16.86
CA LEU A 315 11.57 -3.10 -16.20
C LEU A 315 12.19 -3.79 -14.97
N GLN A 316 13.43 -4.28 -15.07
CA GLN A 316 14.15 -4.86 -13.93
C GLN A 316 14.40 -3.85 -12.82
N ARG A 317 14.76 -2.60 -13.15
CA ARG A 317 14.88 -1.49 -12.19
C ARG A 317 13.56 -1.28 -11.44
N ARG A 318 12.45 -1.16 -12.16
CA ARG A 318 11.11 -1.00 -11.56
C ARG A 318 10.76 -2.17 -10.64
N ILE A 319 11.04 -3.39 -11.03
CA ILE A 319 10.79 -4.59 -10.23
C ILE A 319 11.58 -4.55 -8.91
N ILE A 320 12.91 -4.36 -8.99
CA ILE A 320 13.79 -4.41 -7.81
C ILE A 320 13.45 -3.28 -6.82
N LEU A 321 13.27 -2.07 -7.33
CA LEU A 321 12.89 -0.92 -6.50
C LEU A 321 11.50 -1.08 -5.90
N SER A 322 10.53 -1.59 -6.67
CA SER A 322 9.18 -1.87 -6.16
C SER A 322 9.18 -2.92 -5.06
N GLN A 323 9.97 -4.00 -5.20
CA GLN A 323 10.11 -5.02 -4.15
C GLN A 323 10.64 -4.42 -2.84
N TYR A 324 11.70 -3.61 -2.91
CA TYR A 324 12.25 -2.93 -1.75
C TYR A 324 11.22 -1.99 -1.10
N LEU A 325 10.64 -1.10 -1.91
CA LEU A 325 9.72 -0.09 -1.41
C LEU A 325 8.41 -0.68 -0.87
N VAL A 326 7.85 -1.72 -1.51
CA VAL A 326 6.65 -2.40 -1.00
C VAL A 326 6.97 -3.16 0.29
N ALA A 327 8.15 -3.77 0.43
CA ALA A 327 8.57 -4.39 1.68
C ALA A 327 8.70 -3.36 2.83
N VAL A 328 9.29 -2.19 2.56
CA VAL A 328 9.43 -1.10 3.54
C VAL A 328 8.08 -0.49 3.94
N ASN A 329 7.11 -0.41 3.02
CA ASN A 329 5.89 0.38 3.20
C ASN A 329 4.62 -0.43 3.42
N SER A 330 4.59 -1.72 3.02
CA SER A 330 3.35 -2.52 2.98
C SER A 330 3.46 -3.89 3.67
N ALA A 331 4.66 -4.34 4.05
CA ALA A 331 4.86 -5.61 4.76
C ALA A 331 4.63 -5.43 6.28
N SER A 332 3.53 -4.86 6.66
CA SER A 332 3.15 -4.44 8.01
C SER A 332 2.27 -5.49 8.71
N HIS A 333 2.11 -5.37 10.04
CA HIS A 333 1.07 -6.08 10.80
C HIS A 333 -0.33 -5.43 10.65
N ASN A 334 -0.40 -4.31 9.94
CA ASN A 334 -1.62 -3.59 9.63
C ASN A 334 -1.77 -3.42 8.11
N PRO A 335 -2.99 -3.29 7.60
CA PRO A 335 -3.19 -3.01 6.18
C PRO A 335 -2.50 -1.71 5.77
N PRO A 336 -1.90 -1.66 4.58
CA PRO A 336 -1.28 -0.44 4.09
C PRO A 336 -2.31 0.63 3.72
N GLN A 337 -1.89 1.90 3.77
CA GLN A 337 -2.53 3.00 3.06
C GLN A 337 -1.98 3.10 1.62
N GLU A 338 -2.62 3.86 0.76
CA GLU A 338 -2.20 4.04 -0.65
C GLU A 338 -0.76 4.55 -0.79
N SER A 339 -0.36 5.49 0.08
CA SER A 339 0.97 6.12 0.06
C SER A 339 2.03 5.38 0.90
N GLY A 340 1.73 4.18 1.39
CA GLY A 340 2.63 3.44 2.27
C GLY A 340 2.91 4.20 3.58
N LEU A 341 4.19 4.35 3.92
CA LEU A 341 4.67 5.10 5.09
C LEU A 341 5.51 6.33 4.67
N VAL A 342 5.19 6.92 3.52
CA VAL A 342 5.90 8.10 2.97
C VAL A 342 5.14 9.39 3.30
N ASN A 343 3.83 9.42 3.06
CA ASN A 343 2.95 10.53 3.38
C ASN A 343 1.53 10.02 3.67
N ASN A 344 0.55 10.91 3.83
CA ASN A 344 -0.83 10.52 4.09
C ASN A 344 -1.70 10.67 2.84
N GLY A 345 -1.98 9.56 2.15
CA GLY A 345 -3.11 9.43 1.24
C GLY A 345 -4.38 9.07 2.03
N TRP A 346 -5.49 9.74 1.80
CA TRP A 346 -6.74 9.48 2.53
C TRP A 346 -6.58 9.45 4.07
N TYR A 347 -5.95 10.49 4.62
CA TYR A 347 -5.71 10.61 6.07
C TYR A 347 -4.83 9.47 6.65
N GLY A 348 -4.15 8.70 5.82
CA GLY A 348 -3.37 7.54 6.23
C GLY A 348 -4.19 6.33 6.66
N LYS A 349 -5.51 6.27 6.35
CA LYS A 349 -6.38 5.13 6.70
C LYS A 349 -5.97 3.85 6.00
N PHE A 350 -6.33 2.72 6.58
CA PHE A 350 -6.21 1.41 5.95
C PHE A 350 -7.10 1.34 4.71
N HIS A 351 -6.55 0.88 3.60
CA HIS A 351 -7.24 0.84 2.33
C HIS A 351 -7.50 -0.62 1.90
N LEU A 352 -8.62 -1.20 2.37
CA LEU A 352 -8.92 -2.62 2.08
C LEU A 352 -9.33 -2.88 0.62
N GLU A 353 -9.65 -1.86 -0.13
CA GLU A 353 -9.80 -1.97 -1.58
C GLU A 353 -8.45 -2.24 -2.25
N MET A 354 -7.42 -1.45 -1.91
CA MET A 354 -6.10 -1.52 -2.52
C MET A 354 -5.19 -2.57 -1.90
N VAL A 355 -5.57 -3.19 -0.78
CA VAL A 355 -4.76 -4.22 -0.12
C VAL A 355 -4.39 -5.38 -1.06
N LEU A 356 -5.24 -5.68 -2.05
CA LEU A 356 -4.96 -6.68 -3.07
C LEU A 356 -3.64 -6.37 -3.81
N TRP A 357 -3.53 -5.15 -4.34
CA TRP A 357 -2.35 -4.71 -5.06
C TRP A 357 -1.11 -4.67 -4.18
N HIS A 358 -1.23 -4.17 -2.95
CA HIS A 358 -0.10 -4.10 -2.03
C HIS A 358 0.44 -5.48 -1.61
N CYS A 359 -0.44 -6.46 -1.37
CA CYS A 359 -0.06 -7.67 -0.63
C CYS A 359 -0.06 -8.95 -1.47
N LEU A 360 -0.91 -9.08 -2.52
CA LEU A 360 -1.04 -10.33 -3.26
C LEU A 360 0.26 -10.73 -3.98
N GLN A 361 1.03 -9.74 -4.40
CA GLN A 361 2.33 -9.96 -5.03
C GLN A 361 3.30 -10.73 -4.12
N PHE A 362 3.21 -10.60 -2.78
CA PHE A 362 4.05 -11.37 -1.87
C PHE A 362 3.89 -12.88 -2.07
N ALA A 363 2.67 -13.38 -2.28
CA ALA A 363 2.43 -14.80 -2.58
C ALA A 363 3.09 -15.22 -3.89
N ARG A 364 3.02 -14.35 -4.90
CA ARG A 364 3.55 -14.63 -6.25
C ARG A 364 5.07 -14.69 -6.29
N TRP A 365 5.74 -13.92 -5.45
CA TRP A 365 7.19 -13.84 -5.31
C TRP A 365 7.74 -14.75 -4.20
N GLY A 366 6.91 -15.64 -3.62
CA GLY A 366 7.33 -16.61 -2.59
C GLY A 366 7.50 -16.03 -1.19
N HIS A 367 7.06 -14.78 -0.94
CA HIS A 367 7.15 -14.10 0.36
C HIS A 367 5.90 -14.31 1.21
N HIS A 368 5.53 -15.57 1.44
CA HIS A 368 4.32 -15.92 2.18
C HIS A 368 4.34 -15.48 3.65
N ASP A 369 5.53 -15.33 4.25
CA ASP A 369 5.72 -14.80 5.60
C ASP A 369 5.29 -13.31 5.68
N LEU A 370 5.58 -12.51 4.65
CA LEU A 370 5.14 -11.12 4.58
C LEU A 370 3.63 -11.02 4.35
N LEU A 371 3.06 -11.85 3.47
CA LEU A 371 1.62 -11.93 3.26
C LEU A 371 0.90 -12.33 4.56
N SER A 372 1.37 -13.38 5.23
CA SER A 372 0.75 -13.91 6.46
C SER A 372 0.85 -12.94 7.63
N ARG A 373 1.83 -12.05 7.65
CA ARG A 373 1.95 -11.00 8.65
C ARG A 373 0.78 -10.04 8.63
N THR A 374 0.36 -9.62 7.43
CA THR A 374 -0.66 -8.57 7.23
C THR A 374 -2.06 -9.13 7.11
N VAL A 375 -2.28 -10.07 6.19
CA VAL A 375 -3.62 -10.29 5.62
C VAL A 375 -4.56 -11.09 6.53
N PRO A 376 -4.23 -12.31 7.00
CA PRO A 376 -5.19 -13.09 7.80
C PRO A 376 -5.55 -12.38 9.11
N SER A 377 -4.54 -11.84 9.82
CA SER A 377 -4.76 -11.12 11.08
C SER A 377 -5.61 -9.86 10.92
N THR A 378 -5.49 -9.16 9.78
CA THR A 378 -6.31 -8.00 9.45
C THR A 378 -7.78 -8.36 9.31
N TYR A 379 -8.10 -9.34 8.47
CA TYR A 379 -9.48 -9.76 8.25
C TYR A 379 -10.09 -10.38 9.51
N GLN A 380 -9.33 -11.17 10.27
CA GLN A 380 -9.78 -11.71 11.56
C GLN A 380 -10.10 -10.59 12.57
N ARG A 381 -9.24 -9.58 12.68
CA ARG A 381 -9.46 -8.44 13.60
C ARG A 381 -10.69 -7.62 13.23
N PHE A 382 -10.98 -7.45 11.93
CA PHE A 382 -12.11 -6.65 11.46
C PHE A 382 -13.38 -7.47 11.19
N LEU A 383 -13.36 -8.77 11.45
CA LEU A 383 -14.48 -9.67 11.15
C LEU A 383 -15.77 -9.23 11.87
N GLN A 384 -15.70 -9.01 13.18
CA GLN A 384 -16.87 -8.64 13.98
C GLN A 384 -17.50 -7.31 13.50
N SER A 385 -16.70 -6.26 13.29
CA SER A 385 -17.19 -4.98 12.78
C SER A 385 -17.77 -5.07 11.37
N SER A 386 -17.28 -5.99 10.55
CA SER A 386 -17.77 -6.25 9.20
C SER A 386 -19.07 -7.06 9.19
N ILE A 387 -19.26 -7.97 10.15
CA ILE A 387 -20.53 -8.68 10.38
C ILE A 387 -21.60 -7.70 10.87
N GLU A 388 -21.28 -6.85 11.83
CA GLU A 388 -22.20 -5.83 12.36
C GLU A 388 -22.62 -4.85 11.26
N ARG A 389 -21.69 -4.45 10.38
CA ARG A 389 -22.00 -3.62 9.20
C ARG A 389 -22.97 -4.31 8.25
N ALA A 390 -22.72 -5.57 7.89
CA ALA A 390 -23.62 -6.34 7.04
C ALA A 390 -25.01 -6.46 7.67
N ALA A 391 -25.08 -6.82 8.94
CA ALA A 391 -26.32 -7.00 9.69
C ALA A 391 -27.13 -5.70 9.79
N SER A 392 -26.49 -4.54 10.05
CA SER A 392 -27.15 -3.24 10.09
C SER A 392 -27.76 -2.86 8.73
N GLN A 393 -27.24 -3.40 7.64
CA GLN A 393 -27.72 -3.20 6.28
C GLN A 393 -28.73 -4.30 5.86
N GLY A 394 -29.05 -5.23 6.75
CA GLY A 394 -29.97 -6.35 6.50
C GLY A 394 -29.39 -7.46 5.64
N TYR A 395 -28.06 -7.62 5.64
CA TYR A 395 -27.34 -8.72 5.00
C TYR A 395 -26.77 -9.69 6.03
N VAL A 396 -26.45 -10.89 5.60
CA VAL A 396 -25.77 -11.93 6.39
C VAL A 396 -24.28 -11.89 6.08
N GLY A 397 -23.43 -12.37 7.00
CA GLY A 397 -21.99 -12.47 6.78
C GLY A 397 -21.22 -11.18 7.04
N ALA A 398 -20.05 -11.02 6.43
CA ALA A 398 -19.14 -9.91 6.69
C ALA A 398 -18.96 -9.01 5.45
N ARG A 399 -19.29 -7.72 5.58
CA ARG A 399 -19.07 -6.69 4.56
C ARG A 399 -17.80 -5.88 4.89
N TRP A 400 -16.76 -6.00 4.09
CA TRP A 400 -15.50 -5.27 4.26
C TRP A 400 -15.60 -3.83 3.77
N GLY A 401 -15.21 -2.86 4.61
CA GLY A 401 -15.19 -1.44 4.22
C GLY A 401 -14.01 -1.10 3.32
N LYS A 402 -14.18 -0.13 2.40
CA LYS A 402 -13.10 0.36 1.53
C LYS A 402 -12.00 1.05 2.35
N MET A 403 -12.33 2.17 2.98
CA MET A 403 -11.45 2.95 3.85
C MET A 403 -11.78 2.63 5.31
N THR A 404 -10.81 2.08 6.02
CA THR A 404 -11.04 1.50 7.35
C THR A 404 -10.05 2.09 8.37
N ASP A 405 -10.52 2.32 9.58
CA ASP A 405 -9.68 2.72 10.71
C ASP A 405 -9.18 1.50 11.52
N PRO A 406 -8.30 1.71 12.52
CA PRO A 406 -7.76 0.61 13.34
C PRO A 406 -8.81 -0.22 14.10
N THR A 407 -10.04 0.29 14.27
CA THR A 407 -11.17 -0.44 14.90
C THR A 407 -11.98 -1.28 13.92
N GLY A 408 -11.70 -1.18 12.62
CA GLY A 408 -12.47 -1.81 11.56
C GLY A 408 -13.70 -1.00 11.11
N ARG A 409 -13.87 0.22 11.63
CA ARG A 409 -14.94 1.13 11.20
C ARG A 409 -14.65 1.66 9.80
N SER A 410 -15.64 1.57 8.90
CA SER A 410 -15.58 2.17 7.57
C SER A 410 -15.75 3.69 7.66
N ALA A 411 -14.93 4.45 6.95
CA ALA A 411 -15.15 5.88 6.79
C ALA A 411 -16.45 6.14 6.03
N PRO A 412 -17.28 7.10 6.45
CA PRO A 412 -18.42 7.56 5.65
C PRO A 412 -17.97 8.01 4.25
N GLY A 413 -18.89 7.98 3.30
CA GLY A 413 -18.63 8.40 1.91
C GLY A 413 -19.40 7.51 0.95
N GLU A 414 -20.01 8.11 -0.07
CA GLU A 414 -20.87 7.38 -0.99
C GLU A 414 -20.12 6.22 -1.68
N ILE A 415 -18.98 6.52 -2.28
CA ILE A 415 -18.12 5.49 -2.90
C ILE A 415 -17.60 4.51 -1.83
N ASN A 416 -17.13 5.00 -0.69
CA ASN A 416 -16.56 4.16 0.38
C ASN A 416 -17.51 3.06 0.84
N VAL A 417 -18.81 3.35 0.91
CA VAL A 417 -19.81 2.45 1.49
C VAL A 417 -20.58 1.64 0.45
N LEU A 418 -20.61 2.10 -0.81
CA LEU A 418 -21.32 1.41 -1.89
C LEU A 418 -20.42 0.56 -2.79
N LEU A 419 -19.10 0.73 -2.73
CA LEU A 419 -18.14 -0.10 -3.46
C LEU A 419 -18.17 -1.54 -2.96
N ILE A 420 -18.10 -2.51 -3.89
CA ILE A 420 -18.22 -3.94 -3.51
C ILE A 420 -17.08 -4.83 -4.02
N TRP A 421 -16.29 -4.42 -5.00
CA TRP A 421 -15.30 -5.31 -5.63
C TRP A 421 -14.21 -5.82 -4.68
N GLN A 422 -13.98 -5.16 -3.54
CA GLN A 422 -13.03 -5.60 -2.53
C GLN A 422 -13.50 -6.81 -1.70
N GLN A 423 -14.77 -7.20 -1.77
CA GLN A 423 -15.30 -8.30 -0.97
C GLN A 423 -14.61 -9.64 -1.30
N PRO A 424 -14.44 -10.06 -2.57
CA PRO A 424 -13.79 -11.32 -2.91
C PRO A 424 -12.26 -11.34 -2.74
N HIS A 425 -11.61 -10.25 -2.35
CA HIS A 425 -10.16 -10.23 -2.11
C HIS A 425 -9.73 -11.30 -1.10
N VAL A 426 -10.56 -11.55 -0.10
CA VAL A 426 -10.36 -12.61 0.90
C VAL A 426 -10.12 -13.97 0.24
N MET A 427 -10.96 -14.33 -0.73
CA MET A 427 -10.87 -15.61 -1.45
C MET A 427 -9.61 -15.70 -2.29
N HIS A 428 -9.22 -14.59 -2.91
CA HIS A 428 -8.00 -14.50 -3.70
C HIS A 428 -6.76 -14.77 -2.81
N PHE A 429 -6.67 -14.12 -1.67
CA PHE A 429 -5.59 -14.36 -0.71
C PHE A 429 -5.60 -15.77 -0.15
N ALA A 430 -6.76 -16.26 0.29
CA ALA A 430 -6.91 -17.59 0.87
C ALA A 430 -6.47 -18.69 -0.12
N GLU A 431 -6.85 -18.57 -1.38
CA GLU A 431 -6.47 -19.54 -2.41
C GLU A 431 -4.95 -19.58 -2.65
N TYR A 432 -4.28 -18.45 -2.75
CA TYR A 432 -2.82 -18.44 -2.91
C TYR A 432 -2.09 -18.96 -1.68
N VAL A 433 -2.58 -18.69 -0.47
CA VAL A 433 -2.00 -19.28 0.75
C VAL A 433 -2.23 -20.79 0.79
N TYR A 434 -3.42 -21.26 0.40
CA TYR A 434 -3.70 -22.69 0.34
C TYR A 434 -2.85 -23.42 -0.70
N ARG A 435 -2.63 -22.83 -1.88
CA ARG A 435 -1.73 -23.42 -2.91
C ARG A 435 -0.30 -23.58 -2.40
N ALA A 436 0.18 -22.63 -1.61
CA ALA A 436 1.50 -22.71 -1.01
C ALA A 436 1.55 -23.72 0.13
N PHE A 437 0.49 -23.82 0.93
CA PHE A 437 0.39 -24.65 2.14
C PHE A 437 -0.91 -25.45 2.14
N PRO A 438 -1.06 -26.50 1.27
CA PRO A 438 -2.32 -27.24 1.12
C PRO A 438 -2.52 -28.24 2.29
N ASN A 439 -2.93 -27.72 3.42
CA ASN A 439 -3.14 -28.50 4.63
C ASN A 439 -4.33 -28.03 5.45
N SER A 440 -4.75 -28.85 6.45
CA SER A 440 -5.90 -28.57 7.28
C SER A 440 -5.74 -27.36 8.21
N ASN A 441 -4.50 -26.92 8.50
CA ASN A 441 -4.28 -25.73 9.33
C ASN A 441 -4.65 -24.47 8.53
N THR A 442 -4.19 -24.39 7.29
CA THR A 442 -4.56 -23.30 6.37
C THR A 442 -6.07 -23.22 6.19
N LEU A 443 -6.72 -24.39 5.97
CA LEU A 443 -8.19 -24.43 5.84
C LEU A 443 -8.90 -23.90 7.10
N ARG A 444 -8.41 -24.22 8.29
CA ARG A 444 -9.01 -23.75 9.55
C ARG A 444 -8.77 -22.26 9.81
N GLU A 445 -7.56 -21.77 9.50
CA GLU A 445 -7.19 -20.36 9.71
C GLU A 445 -8.08 -19.40 8.93
N TRP A 446 -8.42 -19.76 7.70
CA TRP A 446 -9.19 -18.91 6.80
C TRP A 446 -10.70 -19.22 6.81
N ASP A 447 -11.15 -20.32 7.41
CA ASP A 447 -12.53 -20.79 7.29
C ASP A 447 -13.58 -19.76 7.70
N GLU A 448 -13.41 -19.16 8.87
CA GLU A 448 -14.38 -18.18 9.40
C GLU A 448 -14.47 -16.94 8.49
N ILE A 449 -13.33 -16.45 8.03
CA ILE A 449 -13.24 -15.26 7.18
C ILE A 449 -13.84 -15.55 5.79
N VAL A 450 -13.48 -16.67 5.17
CA VAL A 450 -14.01 -17.10 3.86
C VAL A 450 -15.51 -17.35 3.95
N THR A 451 -15.97 -18.04 5.00
CA THR A 451 -17.40 -18.33 5.21
C THR A 451 -18.21 -17.05 5.36
N ALA A 452 -17.81 -16.16 6.28
CA ALA A 452 -18.54 -14.91 6.51
C ALA A 452 -18.56 -14.00 5.26
N THR A 453 -17.49 -14.01 4.47
CA THR A 453 -17.45 -13.24 3.22
C THR A 453 -18.39 -13.86 2.18
N ALA A 454 -18.40 -15.18 2.01
CA ALA A 454 -19.28 -15.86 1.05
C ALA A 454 -20.76 -15.72 1.45
N ASP A 455 -21.08 -15.76 2.75
CA ASP A 455 -22.43 -15.49 3.25
C ASP A 455 -22.88 -14.07 2.88
N PHE A 456 -22.00 -13.07 3.03
CA PHE A 456 -22.31 -11.71 2.59
C PHE A 456 -22.53 -11.66 1.08
N MET A 457 -21.65 -12.25 0.30
CA MET A 457 -21.75 -12.24 -1.17
C MET A 457 -23.06 -12.90 -1.65
N ALA A 458 -23.46 -13.98 -1.01
CA ALA A 458 -24.71 -14.66 -1.34
C ALA A 458 -25.95 -13.84 -0.91
N SER A 459 -25.92 -13.19 0.27
CA SER A 459 -27.05 -12.38 0.77
C SER A 459 -27.20 -11.03 0.07
N TYR A 460 -26.10 -10.50 -0.50
CA TYR A 460 -26.11 -9.23 -1.23
C TYR A 460 -26.70 -9.35 -2.64
N ALA A 461 -26.46 -10.46 -3.30
CA ALA A 461 -26.99 -10.75 -4.63
C ALA A 461 -28.53 -10.85 -4.59
N TRP A 462 -29.20 -10.03 -5.41
CA TRP A 462 -30.66 -9.91 -5.42
C TRP A 462 -31.31 -10.78 -6.50
N TRP A 463 -32.23 -11.66 -6.11
CA TRP A 463 -32.97 -12.49 -7.06
C TRP A 463 -33.98 -11.67 -7.85
N ASN A 464 -33.74 -11.50 -9.15
CA ASN A 464 -34.63 -10.82 -10.04
C ASN A 464 -35.68 -11.79 -10.63
N THR A 465 -36.91 -11.69 -10.16
CA THR A 465 -38.02 -12.59 -10.59
C THR A 465 -38.38 -12.39 -12.05
N THR A 466 -38.03 -11.29 -12.68
CA THR A 466 -38.32 -11.02 -14.10
C THR A 466 -37.32 -11.70 -15.00
N THR A 467 -36.04 -11.61 -14.72
CA THR A 467 -34.93 -12.15 -15.50
C THR A 467 -34.52 -13.55 -15.06
N GLN A 468 -34.93 -13.99 -13.86
CA GLN A 468 -34.61 -15.29 -13.27
C GLN A 468 -33.11 -15.47 -13.05
N VAL A 469 -32.40 -14.37 -12.67
CA VAL A 469 -31.00 -14.36 -12.33
C VAL A 469 -30.78 -13.57 -11.04
N TYR A 470 -29.58 -13.69 -10.43
CA TYR A 470 -29.15 -12.83 -9.35
C TYR A 470 -28.44 -11.61 -9.91
N ASP A 471 -28.95 -10.42 -9.59
CA ASP A 471 -28.36 -9.13 -9.95
C ASP A 471 -27.43 -8.64 -8.83
N LEU A 472 -26.37 -7.89 -9.19
CA LEU A 472 -25.57 -7.09 -8.28
C LEU A 472 -25.94 -5.61 -8.47
N GLY A 473 -26.36 -4.94 -7.36
CA GLY A 473 -26.89 -3.58 -7.43
C GLY A 473 -28.29 -3.48 -8.04
N PRO A 474 -28.85 -2.27 -8.20
CA PRO A 474 -28.44 -1.04 -7.50
C PRO A 474 -28.86 -1.03 -6.02
N PRO A 475 -28.32 -0.16 -5.15
CA PRO A 475 -27.28 0.82 -5.41
C PRO A 475 -25.89 0.20 -5.22
N MET A 476 -24.94 0.61 -6.06
CA MET A 476 -23.54 0.23 -5.91
C MET A 476 -22.61 1.12 -6.74
N TYR A 477 -21.35 1.17 -6.35
CA TYR A 477 -20.26 1.59 -7.22
C TYR A 477 -19.46 0.36 -7.67
N PRO A 478 -19.15 0.21 -8.96
CA PRO A 478 -18.17 -0.74 -9.45
C PRO A 478 -16.74 -0.17 -9.27
N VAL A 479 -15.73 -0.91 -9.71
CA VAL A 479 -14.33 -0.43 -9.78
C VAL A 479 -14.26 0.91 -10.51
N SER A 480 -15.00 1.09 -11.60
CA SER A 480 -15.16 2.38 -12.28
C SER A 480 -16.07 3.31 -11.47
N GLU A 481 -15.47 4.14 -10.65
CA GLU A 481 -16.15 4.97 -9.63
C GLU A 481 -16.94 6.16 -10.20
N ASN A 482 -16.85 6.43 -11.51
CA ASN A 482 -17.51 7.53 -12.21
C ASN A 482 -18.93 7.20 -12.70
N THR A 483 -19.59 6.20 -12.12
CA THR A 483 -20.92 5.73 -12.50
C THR A 483 -22.02 6.32 -11.61
N ASN A 484 -23.28 6.23 -12.03
CA ASN A 484 -24.43 6.55 -11.19
C ASN A 484 -24.82 5.33 -10.34
N PRO A 485 -24.64 5.36 -9.01
CA PRO A 485 -24.91 4.18 -8.18
C PRO A 485 -26.35 3.70 -8.19
N ASN A 486 -27.33 4.59 -8.46
CA ASN A 486 -28.75 4.24 -8.58
C ASN A 486 -29.10 3.53 -9.89
N ALA A 487 -28.23 3.63 -10.90
CA ALA A 487 -28.44 3.03 -12.22
C ALA A 487 -27.45 1.91 -12.52
N THR A 488 -26.41 1.74 -11.70
CA THR A 488 -25.40 0.72 -11.89
C THR A 488 -25.94 -0.64 -11.45
N VAL A 489 -26.06 -1.56 -12.39
CA VAL A 489 -26.51 -2.92 -12.19
C VAL A 489 -25.62 -3.88 -12.99
N ASN A 490 -25.31 -5.03 -12.42
CA ASN A 490 -24.58 -6.11 -13.08
C ASN A 490 -23.25 -5.65 -13.73
N PRO A 491 -22.32 -5.03 -13.01
CA PRO A 491 -21.05 -4.65 -13.62
C PRO A 491 -20.21 -5.90 -13.92
N THR A 492 -19.54 -5.86 -15.06
CA THR A 492 -18.86 -7.02 -15.66
C THR A 492 -17.77 -7.58 -14.74
N PHE A 493 -16.92 -6.71 -14.17
CA PHE A 493 -15.82 -7.15 -13.32
C PHE A 493 -16.34 -7.77 -12.02
N GLU A 494 -17.28 -7.11 -11.36
CA GLU A 494 -17.86 -7.57 -10.09
C GLU A 494 -18.63 -8.88 -10.26
N LEU A 495 -19.39 -9.07 -11.33
CA LEU A 495 -20.04 -10.33 -11.63
C LEU A 495 -19.02 -11.49 -11.75
N ALA A 496 -17.95 -11.27 -12.50
CA ALA A 496 -16.90 -12.27 -12.64
C ALA A 496 -16.18 -12.54 -11.32
N TYR A 497 -15.88 -11.49 -10.56
CA TYR A 497 -15.18 -11.62 -9.28
C TYR A 497 -16.06 -12.23 -8.18
N TRP A 498 -17.37 -11.97 -8.20
CA TRP A 498 -18.35 -12.63 -7.34
C TRP A 498 -18.39 -14.13 -7.61
N ARG A 499 -18.47 -14.52 -8.89
CA ARG A 499 -18.44 -15.95 -9.27
C ARG A 499 -17.15 -16.62 -8.83
N PHE A 500 -16.01 -15.99 -9.11
CA PHE A 500 -14.70 -16.46 -8.65
C PHE A 500 -14.66 -16.66 -7.12
N GLY A 501 -15.07 -15.65 -6.35
CA GLY A 501 -15.06 -15.72 -4.89
C GLY A 501 -15.94 -16.83 -4.34
N LEU A 502 -17.15 -17.00 -4.87
CA LEU A 502 -18.06 -18.09 -4.47
C LEU A 502 -17.52 -19.47 -4.89
N ASP A 503 -16.86 -19.59 -6.06
CA ASP A 503 -16.19 -20.83 -6.48
C ASP A 503 -15.11 -21.25 -5.46
N ILE A 504 -14.26 -20.31 -5.05
CA ILE A 504 -13.22 -20.59 -4.06
C ILE A 504 -13.83 -20.96 -2.69
N ALA A 505 -14.88 -20.27 -2.25
CA ALA A 505 -15.56 -20.59 -0.99
C ALA A 505 -16.23 -21.96 -1.00
N ILE A 506 -16.83 -22.37 -2.11
CA ILE A 506 -17.40 -23.70 -2.34
C ILE A 506 -16.29 -24.75 -2.26
N GLN A 507 -15.22 -24.58 -3.03
CA GLN A 507 -14.06 -25.48 -2.99
C GLN A 507 -13.43 -25.56 -1.60
N TRP A 508 -13.46 -24.45 -0.82
CA TRP A 508 -12.99 -24.44 0.57
C TRP A 508 -13.73 -25.43 1.44
N LYS A 509 -15.07 -25.43 1.36
CA LYS A 509 -15.92 -26.40 2.08
C LYS A 509 -15.73 -27.84 1.58
N GLU A 510 -15.56 -28.03 0.29
CA GLU A 510 -15.26 -29.34 -0.31
C GLU A 510 -13.92 -29.89 0.17
N ARG A 511 -12.87 -29.08 0.21
CA ARG A 511 -11.53 -29.42 0.74
C ARG A 511 -11.57 -29.80 2.23
N GLN A 512 -12.49 -29.21 2.98
CA GLN A 512 -12.74 -29.55 4.38
C GLN A 512 -13.59 -30.81 4.56
N GLY A 513 -14.25 -31.28 3.53
CA GLY A 513 -15.18 -32.42 3.58
C GLY A 513 -16.51 -32.08 4.31
N VAL A 514 -16.91 -30.80 4.31
CA VAL A 514 -18.16 -30.34 4.93
C VAL A 514 -19.17 -29.91 3.89
N SER A 515 -20.46 -29.81 4.28
CA SER A 515 -21.54 -29.44 3.36
C SER A 515 -21.39 -27.99 2.90
N VAL A 516 -21.54 -27.76 1.59
CA VAL A 516 -21.58 -26.44 0.99
C VAL A 516 -22.95 -25.80 1.22
N PRO A 517 -23.03 -24.52 1.65
CA PRO A 517 -24.29 -23.78 1.75
C PRO A 517 -24.98 -23.67 0.38
N ARG A 518 -26.29 -23.99 0.35
CA ARG A 518 -27.05 -24.01 -0.91
C ARG A 518 -27.14 -22.66 -1.60
N ASP A 519 -27.21 -21.59 -0.82
CA ASP A 519 -27.35 -20.23 -1.32
C ASP A 519 -26.08 -19.80 -2.08
N TRP A 520 -24.88 -20.23 -1.64
CA TRP A 520 -23.63 -19.94 -2.38
C TRP A 520 -23.65 -20.54 -3.77
N VAL A 521 -24.08 -21.79 -3.88
CA VAL A 521 -24.21 -22.52 -5.16
C VAL A 521 -25.29 -21.86 -6.02
N ALA A 522 -26.46 -21.54 -5.44
CA ALA A 522 -27.57 -20.93 -6.17
C ALA A 522 -27.17 -19.56 -6.75
N VAL A 523 -26.50 -18.73 -5.98
CA VAL A 523 -26.02 -17.41 -6.46
C VAL A 523 -24.95 -17.59 -7.52
N ARG A 524 -23.89 -18.36 -7.27
CA ARG A 524 -22.80 -18.59 -8.23
C ARG A 524 -23.33 -19.05 -9.60
N ASP A 525 -24.25 -20.03 -9.60
CA ASP A 525 -24.72 -20.65 -10.84
C ASP A 525 -25.70 -19.76 -11.60
N ASN A 526 -26.39 -18.86 -10.93
CA ASN A 526 -27.46 -18.05 -11.50
C ASN A 526 -27.17 -16.53 -11.44
N LEU A 527 -25.90 -16.10 -11.27
CA LEU A 527 -25.52 -14.70 -11.46
C LEU A 527 -25.87 -14.25 -12.88
N ALA A 528 -26.24 -12.98 -13.02
CA ALA A 528 -26.51 -12.35 -14.31
C ALA A 528 -25.35 -12.60 -15.30
N PRO A 529 -25.63 -12.73 -16.60
CA PRO A 529 -24.59 -12.85 -17.62
C PRO A 529 -23.76 -11.56 -17.69
N LEU A 530 -22.49 -11.69 -18.11
CA LEU A 530 -21.62 -10.52 -18.29
C LEU A 530 -22.19 -9.60 -19.39
N PRO A 531 -22.39 -8.29 -19.12
CA PRO A 531 -22.96 -7.35 -20.08
C PRO A 531 -22.10 -7.19 -21.34
N VAL A 532 -22.74 -7.29 -22.50
CA VAL A 532 -22.11 -7.15 -23.82
C VAL A 532 -22.82 -6.08 -24.62
N ILE A 533 -22.07 -5.12 -25.17
CA ILE A 533 -22.57 -4.06 -26.08
C ILE A 533 -21.64 -4.01 -27.29
N ASN A 534 -22.20 -4.11 -28.47
CA ASN A 534 -21.46 -4.06 -29.74
C ASN A 534 -20.29 -5.07 -29.78
N ASP A 535 -20.58 -6.32 -29.43
CA ASP A 535 -19.61 -7.44 -29.39
C ASP A 535 -18.40 -7.17 -28.49
N SER A 536 -18.55 -6.37 -27.43
CA SER A 536 -17.55 -6.08 -26.42
C SER A 536 -18.17 -6.01 -25.02
N TYR A 537 -17.42 -6.37 -23.98
CA TYR A 537 -17.87 -6.26 -22.60
C TYR A 537 -18.04 -4.80 -22.19
N ALA A 538 -19.11 -4.51 -21.48
CA ALA A 538 -19.43 -3.19 -20.97
C ALA A 538 -19.00 -3.05 -19.49
N VAL A 539 -18.88 -1.83 -18.98
CA VAL A 539 -18.61 -1.60 -17.54
C VAL A 539 -19.75 -2.18 -16.70
N TYR A 540 -21.02 -1.87 -17.05
CA TYR A 540 -22.21 -2.44 -16.40
C TYR A 540 -23.38 -2.58 -17.39
N GLU A 541 -24.43 -3.27 -16.99
CA GLU A 541 -25.61 -3.51 -17.82
C GLU A 541 -26.38 -2.22 -18.11
N GLY A 542 -26.67 -1.97 -19.40
CA GLY A 542 -27.45 -0.81 -19.82
C GLY A 542 -26.72 0.53 -19.73
N ILE A 543 -25.40 0.55 -19.58
CA ILE A 543 -24.61 1.79 -19.54
C ILE A 543 -24.84 2.61 -20.81
N PRO A 544 -25.22 3.91 -20.70
CA PRO A 544 -25.44 4.76 -21.85
C PRO A 544 -24.12 5.14 -22.52
N ASP A 545 -24.16 5.30 -23.83
CA ASP A 545 -23.02 5.78 -24.64
C ASP A 545 -21.71 5.02 -24.46
N MET A 546 -21.77 3.74 -24.02
CA MET A 546 -20.57 2.90 -23.92
C MET A 546 -19.80 2.90 -25.25
N TRP A 547 -18.49 3.05 -25.17
CA TRP A 547 -17.56 3.15 -26.30
C TRP A 547 -17.70 4.42 -27.17
N LYS A 548 -18.35 5.45 -26.66
CA LYS A 548 -18.37 6.76 -27.31
C LYS A 548 -17.17 7.60 -26.84
N GLU A 549 -16.35 8.01 -27.79
CA GLU A 549 -15.16 8.85 -27.55
C GLU A 549 -15.54 10.16 -26.84
N GLY A 550 -14.69 10.59 -25.87
CA GLY A 550 -14.86 11.81 -25.09
C GLY A 550 -16.02 11.78 -24.10
N THR A 551 -16.49 10.60 -23.71
CA THR A 551 -17.48 10.44 -22.63
C THR A 551 -16.85 9.90 -21.36
N THR A 552 -17.50 10.17 -20.22
CA THR A 552 -17.05 9.66 -18.90
C THR A 552 -17.00 8.13 -18.84
N THR A 553 -17.67 7.41 -19.75
CA THR A 553 -17.67 5.95 -19.80
C THR A 553 -16.33 5.34 -20.17
N VAL A 554 -15.42 6.12 -20.75
CA VAL A 554 -14.06 5.68 -21.17
C VAL A 554 -12.93 6.42 -20.40
N GLN A 555 -13.25 7.03 -19.24
CA GLN A 555 -12.35 7.87 -18.43
C GLN A 555 -12.15 7.29 -17.05
N ASP A 556 -12.18 6.22 -16.65
CA ASP A 556 -11.90 5.69 -15.30
C ASP A 556 -11.29 4.28 -15.47
N HIS A 557 -11.41 3.43 -14.50
CA HIS A 557 -10.85 2.09 -14.56
C HIS A 557 -11.48 1.25 -15.69
N PRO A 558 -10.70 0.71 -16.66
CA PRO A 558 -11.18 -0.26 -17.65
C PRO A 558 -11.35 -1.65 -17.01
N ALA A 559 -12.05 -1.74 -15.89
CA ALA A 559 -12.05 -2.89 -14.99
C ALA A 559 -12.55 -4.19 -15.66
N MET A 560 -13.42 -4.11 -16.70
CA MET A 560 -13.88 -5.27 -17.44
C MET A 560 -12.73 -6.06 -18.08
N ILE A 561 -11.54 -5.47 -18.24
CA ILE A 561 -10.38 -6.19 -18.76
C ILE A 561 -9.84 -7.23 -17.77
N GLY A 562 -10.03 -6.98 -16.47
CA GLY A 562 -9.54 -7.84 -15.39
C GLY A 562 -10.18 -9.22 -15.33
N ILE A 563 -11.33 -9.42 -15.98
CA ILE A 563 -12.01 -10.73 -16.01
C ILE A 563 -11.24 -11.82 -16.74
N TYR A 564 -10.22 -11.45 -17.53
CA TYR A 564 -9.33 -12.36 -18.23
C TYR A 564 -7.87 -11.85 -18.14
N GLY A 565 -7.34 -11.84 -16.96
CA GLY A 565 -6.00 -11.35 -16.65
C GLY A 565 -5.74 -11.49 -15.15
N LEU A 566 -6.25 -10.54 -14.37
CA LEU A 566 -6.23 -10.61 -12.91
C LEU A 566 -7.02 -11.82 -12.40
N LEU A 567 -8.21 -12.05 -12.96
CA LEU A 567 -9.00 -13.25 -12.69
C LEU A 567 -8.69 -14.34 -13.70
N PRO A 568 -8.74 -15.63 -13.29
CA PRO A 568 -8.76 -16.75 -14.22
C PRO A 568 -10.09 -16.78 -15.00
N PRO A 569 -10.13 -17.45 -16.15
CA PRO A 569 -11.41 -17.76 -16.78
C PRO A 569 -12.25 -18.62 -15.83
N SER A 570 -13.52 -18.27 -15.67
CA SER A 570 -14.42 -19.03 -14.78
C SER A 570 -14.53 -20.49 -15.22
N SER A 571 -14.40 -21.41 -14.28
CA SER A 571 -14.64 -22.85 -14.48
C SER A 571 -16.12 -23.22 -14.40
N THR A 572 -16.96 -22.30 -13.91
CA THR A 572 -18.39 -22.45 -13.70
C THR A 572 -19.19 -21.37 -14.44
N GLY A 573 -20.43 -21.63 -14.77
CA GLY A 573 -21.26 -20.72 -15.55
C GLY A 573 -20.91 -20.67 -17.04
N PRO A 574 -21.42 -19.65 -17.79
CA PRO A 574 -21.13 -19.50 -19.21
C PRO A 574 -19.64 -19.29 -19.47
N PRO A 575 -19.02 -19.99 -20.43
CA PRO A 575 -17.61 -19.77 -20.76
C PRO A 575 -17.38 -18.35 -21.26
N LEU A 576 -16.22 -17.77 -20.91
CA LEU A 576 -15.83 -16.46 -21.40
C LEU A 576 -15.72 -16.46 -22.93
N ASN A 577 -16.34 -15.47 -23.58
CA ASN A 577 -16.22 -15.31 -25.02
C ASN A 577 -14.93 -14.56 -25.37
N LEU A 578 -13.92 -15.28 -25.82
CA LEU A 578 -12.61 -14.71 -26.15
C LEU A 578 -12.68 -13.74 -27.37
N THR A 579 -13.63 -13.87 -28.27
CA THR A 579 -13.82 -12.90 -29.36
C THR A 579 -14.30 -11.56 -28.80
N VAL A 580 -15.30 -11.59 -27.92
CA VAL A 580 -15.77 -10.39 -27.18
C VAL A 580 -14.66 -9.78 -26.36
N MET A 581 -13.85 -10.60 -25.67
CA MET A 581 -12.72 -10.12 -24.87
C MET A 581 -11.64 -9.42 -25.73
N ARG A 582 -11.28 -10.01 -26.87
CA ARG A 582 -10.34 -9.38 -27.83
C ARG A 582 -10.89 -8.07 -28.41
N ASN A 583 -12.17 -8.00 -28.69
CA ASN A 583 -12.82 -6.77 -29.14
C ASN A 583 -12.79 -5.69 -28.04
N THR A 584 -13.08 -6.09 -26.80
CA THR A 584 -13.00 -5.19 -25.64
C THR A 584 -11.59 -4.61 -25.48
N ALA A 585 -10.55 -5.46 -25.51
CA ALA A 585 -9.16 -5.03 -25.42
C ALA A 585 -8.79 -4.02 -26.53
N LYS A 586 -9.21 -4.28 -27.78
CA LYS A 586 -8.98 -3.36 -28.92
C LYS A 586 -9.70 -2.02 -28.76
N LEU A 587 -10.93 -2.04 -28.24
CA LEU A 587 -11.69 -0.80 -28.03
C LEU A 587 -11.08 0.03 -26.89
N ILE A 588 -10.62 -0.62 -25.81
CA ILE A 588 -9.89 0.06 -24.73
C ILE A 588 -8.62 0.71 -25.29
N GLN A 589 -7.80 -0.03 -26.02
CA GLN A 589 -6.58 0.49 -26.63
C GLN A 589 -6.83 1.70 -27.56
N LYS A 590 -7.99 1.73 -28.21
CA LYS A 590 -8.34 2.79 -29.17
C LYS A 590 -9.01 4.01 -28.55
N LEU A 591 -9.85 3.83 -27.53
CA LEU A 591 -10.80 4.86 -27.08
C LEU A 591 -10.59 5.27 -25.62
N TRP A 592 -9.95 4.41 -24.79
CA TRP A 592 -9.82 4.71 -23.38
C TRP A 592 -8.78 5.79 -23.13
N GLU A 593 -9.12 6.78 -22.33
CA GLU A 593 -8.25 7.91 -22.01
C GLU A 593 -7.22 7.47 -20.93
N LEU A 594 -6.10 6.87 -21.38
CA LEU A 594 -5.10 6.27 -20.48
C LEU A 594 -4.35 7.28 -19.61
N GLU A 595 -4.48 8.57 -19.84
CA GLU A 595 -3.97 9.63 -18.97
C GLU A 595 -4.82 9.80 -17.70
N ASP A 596 -6.10 9.43 -17.78
CA ASP A 596 -7.06 9.55 -16.68
C ASP A 596 -7.13 8.31 -15.78
N VAL A 597 -6.47 7.20 -16.16
CA VAL A 597 -6.49 5.97 -15.37
C VAL A 597 -5.41 5.98 -14.28
N TYR A 598 -5.56 5.09 -13.30
CA TYR A 598 -4.55 4.88 -12.26
C TYR A 598 -3.48 3.89 -12.75
N GLY A 599 -2.26 3.99 -12.20
CA GLY A 599 -1.16 3.16 -12.71
C GLY A 599 -1.39 1.64 -12.59
N TRP A 600 -2.14 1.15 -11.59
CA TRP A 600 -2.44 -0.28 -11.47
C TRP A 600 -3.36 -0.81 -12.59
N ASP A 601 -4.10 0.05 -13.30
CA ASP A 601 -4.85 -0.34 -14.49
C ASP A 601 -3.94 -0.84 -15.60
N PHE A 602 -2.76 -0.24 -15.77
CA PHE A 602 -1.75 -0.71 -16.72
C PHE A 602 -1.32 -2.15 -16.42
N SER A 603 -1.24 -2.51 -15.14
CA SER A 603 -0.96 -3.89 -14.75
C SER A 603 -2.09 -4.86 -15.10
N MET A 604 -3.36 -4.46 -14.95
CA MET A 604 -4.50 -5.26 -15.42
C MET A 604 -4.51 -5.41 -16.93
N LEU A 605 -4.26 -4.33 -17.66
CA LEU A 605 -4.14 -4.33 -19.13
C LEU A 605 -3.01 -5.26 -19.59
N ALA A 606 -1.86 -5.21 -18.90
CA ALA A 606 -0.73 -6.09 -19.19
C ALA A 606 -1.07 -7.57 -18.95
N MET A 607 -1.68 -7.91 -17.82
CA MET A 607 -2.10 -9.28 -17.52
C MET A 607 -3.14 -9.83 -18.51
N ASN A 608 -4.06 -8.98 -18.97
CA ASN A 608 -5.00 -9.37 -20.04
C ASN A 608 -4.27 -9.61 -21.37
N SER A 609 -3.34 -8.72 -21.75
CA SER A 609 -2.56 -8.87 -22.97
C SER A 609 -1.76 -10.19 -22.96
N LEU A 610 -1.16 -10.54 -21.82
CA LEU A 610 -0.47 -11.83 -21.66
C LEU A 610 -1.39 -13.02 -21.94
N ARG A 611 -2.57 -13.08 -21.32
CA ARG A 611 -3.53 -14.18 -21.57
C ARG A 611 -4.07 -14.20 -23.01
N LEU A 612 -4.12 -13.04 -23.67
CA LEU A 612 -4.49 -12.95 -25.08
C LEU A 612 -3.34 -13.31 -26.03
N GLY A 613 -2.13 -13.55 -25.52
CA GLY A 613 -0.94 -13.92 -26.26
C GLY A 613 -0.18 -12.74 -26.88
N ASP A 614 -0.39 -11.52 -26.38
CA ASP A 614 0.27 -10.30 -26.85
C ASP A 614 1.26 -9.79 -25.80
N VAL A 615 2.45 -10.38 -25.83
CA VAL A 615 3.53 -10.11 -24.85
C VAL A 615 4.13 -8.70 -25.05
N GLU A 616 4.27 -8.27 -26.30
CA GLU A 616 4.77 -6.94 -26.64
C GLU A 616 3.85 -5.85 -26.10
N GLN A 617 2.54 -6.02 -26.25
CA GLN A 617 1.56 -5.07 -25.70
C GLN A 617 1.57 -5.07 -24.17
N ALA A 618 1.77 -6.23 -23.54
CA ALA A 618 1.91 -6.32 -22.08
C ALA A 618 3.09 -5.48 -21.59
N VAL A 619 4.27 -5.61 -22.22
CA VAL A 619 5.45 -4.80 -21.89
C VAL A 619 5.20 -3.31 -22.19
N ALA A 620 4.53 -2.98 -23.31
CA ALA A 620 4.20 -1.61 -23.64
C ALA A 620 3.33 -0.94 -22.56
N TYR A 621 2.40 -1.66 -21.96
CA TYR A 621 1.64 -1.17 -20.80
C TYR A 621 2.51 -1.00 -19.56
N LEU A 622 3.36 -1.97 -19.22
CA LEU A 622 4.22 -1.89 -18.03
C LEU A 622 5.31 -0.81 -18.11
N LEU A 623 5.64 -0.36 -19.32
CA LEU A 623 6.59 0.73 -19.57
C LEU A 623 5.89 2.01 -20.08
N HIS A 624 4.57 2.09 -20.01
CA HIS A 624 3.81 3.22 -20.51
C HIS A 624 4.23 4.54 -19.81
N PRO A 625 4.31 5.69 -20.53
CA PRO A 625 4.70 6.97 -19.94
C PRO A 625 3.84 7.43 -18.75
N TYR A 626 2.53 7.15 -18.76
CA TYR A 626 1.63 7.46 -17.65
C TYR A 626 1.74 6.45 -16.49
N TYR A 627 2.44 5.35 -16.67
CA TYR A 627 2.79 4.40 -15.62
C TYR A 627 4.23 4.67 -15.15
N ALA A 628 4.43 5.82 -14.52
CA ALA A 628 5.76 6.33 -14.23
C ALA A 628 6.26 5.95 -12.83
N PHE A 629 7.58 5.83 -12.72
CA PHE A 629 8.32 5.63 -11.48
C PHE A 629 9.47 6.64 -11.43
N ASP A 630 9.69 7.26 -10.28
CA ASP A 630 10.74 8.25 -10.13
C ASP A 630 12.17 7.64 -10.09
N ASP A 631 13.18 8.46 -9.84
CA ASP A 631 14.58 8.06 -9.77
C ASP A 631 14.87 7.08 -8.62
N ALA A 632 14.13 7.15 -7.52
CA ALA A 632 14.23 6.24 -6.40
C ALA A 632 13.27 5.04 -6.47
N GLY A 633 12.48 4.94 -7.55
CA GLY A 633 11.55 3.83 -7.81
C GLY A 633 10.18 4.01 -7.18
N TYR A 634 9.84 5.19 -6.67
CA TYR A 634 8.49 5.44 -6.19
C TYR A 634 7.50 5.57 -7.35
N PRO A 635 6.36 4.87 -7.29
CA PRO A 635 5.32 5.00 -8.30
C PRO A 635 4.65 6.37 -8.23
N VAL A 636 4.58 7.05 -9.37
CA VAL A 636 3.97 8.38 -9.49
C VAL A 636 2.45 8.25 -9.41
N GLY A 637 1.81 9.14 -8.63
CA GLY A 637 0.37 9.10 -8.39
C GLY A 637 -0.50 9.71 -9.51
N GLY A 638 0.08 10.50 -10.40
CA GLY A 638 -0.65 11.22 -11.44
C GLY A 638 -1.38 12.46 -10.91
N GLU A 639 -2.46 12.86 -11.59
CA GLU A 639 -3.23 14.05 -11.20
C GLU A 639 -4.23 13.79 -10.06
N ARG A 640 -4.68 12.56 -9.90
CA ARG A 640 -5.77 12.21 -8.98
C ARG A 640 -5.33 11.92 -7.55
N VAL A 641 -4.10 11.43 -7.37
CA VAL A 641 -3.54 11.04 -6.07
C VAL A 641 -2.09 11.50 -5.95
N PRO A 642 -1.62 11.84 -4.75
CA PRO A 642 -0.23 12.28 -4.56
C PRO A 642 0.77 11.15 -4.78
N THR A 643 1.98 11.51 -5.16
CA THR A 643 3.13 10.60 -5.19
C THR A 643 3.66 10.38 -3.76
N PRO A 644 3.96 9.12 -3.35
CA PRO A 644 3.85 7.88 -4.11
C PRO A 644 2.45 7.24 -4.04
N TYR A 645 2.12 6.42 -5.04
CA TYR A 645 0.89 5.64 -5.10
C TYR A 645 1.21 4.14 -5.22
N PHE A 646 1.35 3.44 -4.11
CA PHE A 646 1.88 2.08 -4.02
C PHE A 646 1.06 0.96 -4.67
N PRO A 647 -0.27 1.06 -4.88
CA PRO A 647 -0.98 0.09 -5.71
C PRO A 647 -0.33 -0.15 -7.06
N ASN A 648 0.29 0.88 -7.64
CA ASN A 648 1.05 0.78 -8.89
C ASN A 648 2.26 -0.18 -8.76
N ALA A 649 3.06 -0.05 -7.70
CA ALA A 649 4.22 -0.91 -7.49
C ALA A 649 3.81 -2.38 -7.30
N GLY A 650 2.77 -2.64 -6.52
CA GLY A 650 2.26 -3.99 -6.31
C GLY A 650 1.62 -4.58 -7.57
N GLY A 651 0.90 -3.78 -8.35
CA GLY A 651 0.36 -4.18 -9.65
C GLY A 651 1.45 -4.58 -10.64
N LEU A 652 2.54 -3.77 -10.73
CA LEU A 652 3.72 -4.10 -11.53
C LEU A 652 4.28 -5.47 -11.14
N LEU A 653 4.46 -5.72 -9.85
CA LEU A 653 4.99 -6.98 -9.34
C LEU A 653 4.05 -8.17 -9.62
N LEU A 654 2.73 -7.99 -9.62
CA LEU A 654 1.77 -9.03 -10.01
C LEU A 654 1.86 -9.36 -11.49
N ALA A 655 1.85 -8.36 -12.36
CA ALA A 655 1.92 -8.56 -13.81
C ALA A 655 3.25 -9.19 -14.22
N THR A 656 4.37 -8.73 -13.65
CA THR A 656 5.69 -9.30 -13.95
C THR A 656 5.86 -10.71 -13.39
N ALA A 657 5.26 -11.03 -12.24
CA ALA A 657 5.20 -12.40 -11.74
C ALA A 657 4.39 -13.33 -12.65
N MET A 658 3.33 -12.84 -13.29
CA MET A 658 2.57 -13.57 -14.29
C MET A 658 3.39 -13.78 -15.57
N MET A 659 4.15 -12.79 -16.03
CA MET A 659 5.10 -12.96 -17.14
C MET A 659 6.15 -14.02 -16.83
N ALA A 660 6.66 -14.05 -15.60
CA ALA A 660 7.73 -14.95 -15.19
C ALA A 660 7.24 -16.39 -14.96
N GLY A 661 6.17 -16.57 -14.22
CA GLY A 661 5.67 -17.86 -13.75
C GLY A 661 4.49 -18.44 -14.53
N GLY A 662 3.94 -17.70 -15.51
CA GLY A 662 2.73 -18.12 -16.24
C GLY A 662 1.49 -18.18 -15.34
N TRP A 663 0.54 -19.04 -15.71
CA TRP A 663 -0.73 -19.25 -15.03
C TRP A 663 -1.18 -20.71 -15.15
N ASP A 664 -2.25 -21.08 -14.45
CA ASP A 664 -2.79 -22.44 -14.53
C ASP A 664 -3.09 -22.86 -15.97
N GLY A 665 -2.42 -23.91 -16.42
CA GLY A 665 -2.55 -24.44 -17.78
C GLY A 665 -1.61 -23.81 -18.81
N ASP A 666 -0.75 -22.87 -18.42
CA ASP A 666 0.27 -22.27 -19.30
C ASP A 666 1.54 -21.95 -18.50
N GLU A 667 2.65 -22.55 -18.88
CA GLU A 667 3.94 -22.36 -18.21
C GLU A 667 4.68 -21.12 -18.76
N GLY A 668 5.17 -20.27 -17.83
CA GLY A 668 6.07 -19.17 -18.18
C GLY A 668 7.48 -19.65 -18.60
N PRO A 669 8.40 -18.74 -18.95
CA PRO A 669 8.23 -17.30 -18.97
C PRO A 669 7.65 -16.74 -20.28
N HIS A 670 6.92 -15.63 -20.17
CA HIS A 670 6.34 -14.91 -21.29
C HIS A 670 6.98 -13.50 -21.41
N PHE A 671 8.12 -13.42 -22.08
CA PHE A 671 8.83 -12.18 -22.37
C PHE A 671 9.02 -11.99 -23.88
N PRO A 672 9.25 -10.76 -24.36
CA PRO A 672 9.47 -10.50 -25.78
C PRO A 672 10.61 -11.31 -26.37
N ALA A 673 10.47 -11.67 -27.64
CA ALA A 673 11.53 -12.37 -28.38
C ALA A 673 12.80 -11.54 -28.38
N GLY A 674 13.94 -12.18 -28.04
CA GLY A 674 15.25 -11.51 -27.97
C GLY A 674 15.62 -10.94 -26.59
N TRP A 675 14.72 -10.97 -25.59
CA TRP A 675 15.11 -10.72 -24.23
C TRP A 675 15.81 -11.95 -23.62
N ASN A 676 16.92 -11.71 -22.95
CA ASN A 676 17.62 -12.77 -22.18
C ASN A 676 17.14 -12.70 -20.74
N VAL A 677 16.21 -13.56 -20.37
CA VAL A 677 15.54 -13.53 -19.06
C VAL A 677 15.82 -14.84 -18.32
N THR A 678 16.20 -14.72 -17.06
CA THR A 678 16.27 -15.83 -16.10
C THR A 678 15.20 -15.64 -15.04
N VAL A 679 14.35 -16.63 -14.84
CA VAL A 679 13.28 -16.63 -13.85
C VAL A 679 13.48 -17.76 -12.86
N GLU A 680 13.21 -17.49 -11.57
CA GLU A 680 13.36 -18.47 -10.49
C GLU A 680 12.20 -18.34 -9.49
N GLY A 681 11.62 -19.48 -9.10
CA GLY A 681 10.80 -19.59 -7.88
C GLY A 681 9.43 -18.93 -7.91
N PHE A 682 8.83 -18.68 -9.08
CA PHE A 682 7.49 -18.09 -9.18
C PHE A 682 6.38 -19.12 -8.99
N THR A 683 5.33 -18.71 -8.26
CA THR A 683 4.07 -19.43 -8.22
C THR A 683 3.22 -19.03 -9.43
N PRO A 684 2.69 -19.97 -10.26
CA PRO A 684 1.80 -19.63 -11.36
C PRO A 684 0.56 -18.84 -10.91
N SER A 685 0.03 -17.98 -11.76
CA SER A 685 -1.26 -17.31 -11.54
C SER A 685 -2.41 -18.31 -11.52
N LEU A 686 -3.51 -17.93 -10.90
CA LEU A 686 -4.78 -18.64 -11.03
C LEU A 686 -5.26 -18.66 -12.46
#